data_2182bc614cdc9d4c0687b6810136d497
#
_entry.id   2182bc614cdc9d4c0687b6810136d497
#
_cell.length_a   1.000
_cell.length_b   1.000
_cell.length_c   1.000
_cell.angle_alpha   90.00
_cell.angle_beta   90.00
_cell.angle_gamma   90.00
#
_symmetry.space_group_name_H-M   'P 1'
#
loop_
_entity.id
_entity.type
_entity.pdbx_description
1 polymer ?
#
loop_
_entity_poly.entity_id
_entity_poly.type
_entity_poly.pdbx_seq_one_letter_code
_entity_poly.pdbx_strand_id
1 'polypeptide(L)'
;KVSFLYFGDRLVSDSRTTVLNKEYKLRRDGRPLIPEIFPTSGDFLDPALQLTHADGVFTTDLYYVEHNTINVDDNVSETIIRLKDKLYPLFVNVVFKAYKKENIIAQYIELENGENDIVKIEKIASAYLPLHRKSYYLTHFYGGWGAEMKMKEERLTPGTKSIEARTGILTTESVNSSFMLSADAPAQEGTGEIYAGSLAWSGNYKMTFELDKYGMLHMVGGINPYASMLLIEPGKKIKMPEMIWTYSSCGRGQISRNYHDWCRQYALAHGNEIRPVVLNSWEGTYFKFDEKKVKRMIDAAADFGIEMFVLDDGWFGNKYPRDDDRCGLGDWQVNKKKLPGGIGHLADYAHKKGVKFGIWVELEMVNPKSELAEKHPEWIVRSGNRELLLVRSQCVLDLTNPEVQDFIVETFDDIVSSSSNISYIKWDSNRFINRAGSEYLPADKQSHFWVDYINGLYSVYDRVRKKYPHITIQLCSSGGGRLDFGALKYHDEVWASDNTNPLSRIFIQYGTNMFFPAIATGAHVSISPNHQTKMHASLKYRFDVAMAGRLGMELQPEDLQGDERVFAKNAIETYKQIRPIVQFGDLYRLVSPYDEGGWAASMYVDKDKKNAVVFAYSFEFHGRDCFLEFKLDGLDEKKKYKLTELNRMGKKSSFWGNDKIFTGEELMKMGINVNDSAMFDSFVFMITEVN
;
A
#
# COMPACT_ATOMS: atom_id res chain seq x y z
N LYS A 1 -14.31 33.58 7.81
CA LYS A 1 -14.44 32.11 7.72
C LYS A 1 -14.24 31.63 6.29
N VAL A 2 -13.76 30.41 6.08
CA VAL A 2 -13.69 29.75 4.79
C VAL A 2 -14.59 28.51 4.83
N SER A 3 -15.52 28.44 3.90
CA SER A 3 -16.52 27.37 3.84
C SER A 3 -16.21 26.38 2.72
N PHE A 4 -16.53 25.13 2.95
CA PHE A 4 -16.45 24.06 1.97
C PHE A 4 -17.72 24.06 1.11
N LEU A 5 -17.60 24.25 -0.18
CA LEU A 5 -18.77 24.37 -1.07
C LEU A 5 -19.04 23.11 -1.88
N TYR A 6 -18.00 22.54 -2.49
CA TYR A 6 -18.18 21.47 -3.45
C TYR A 6 -16.89 20.65 -3.66
N PHE A 7 -17.05 19.35 -3.80
CA PHE A 7 -16.07 18.42 -4.34
C PHE A 7 -16.79 17.40 -5.22
N GLY A 8 -16.36 17.23 -6.46
CA GLY A 8 -17.05 16.39 -7.45
C GLY A 8 -16.58 16.68 -8.86
N ASP A 9 -17.43 16.38 -9.85
CA ASP A 9 -17.17 16.65 -11.27
C ASP A 9 -16.84 18.12 -11.52
N ARG A 10 -15.97 18.37 -12.50
CA ARG A 10 -15.57 19.72 -12.88
C ARG A 10 -16.78 20.55 -13.31
N LEU A 11 -16.98 21.68 -12.64
CA LEU A 11 -18.04 22.62 -13.01
C LEU A 11 -17.66 23.41 -14.28
N VAL A 12 -18.60 23.51 -15.18
CA VAL A 12 -18.46 24.32 -16.43
C VAL A 12 -18.64 25.82 -16.16
N SER A 13 -19.42 26.16 -15.10
CA SER A 13 -19.71 27.53 -14.69
C SER A 13 -19.61 27.65 -13.17
N ASP A 14 -19.02 28.76 -12.72
CA ASP A 14 -18.88 29.13 -11.30
C ASP A 14 -20.00 30.04 -10.79
N SER A 15 -21.02 30.32 -11.60
CA SER A 15 -22.08 31.29 -11.30
C SER A 15 -22.83 31.02 -9.99
N ARG A 16 -23.01 29.75 -9.58
CA ARG A 16 -23.60 29.37 -8.28
C ARG A 16 -22.69 29.64 -7.10
N THR A 17 -21.38 29.49 -7.26
CA THR A 17 -20.40 29.73 -6.19
C THR A 17 -20.38 31.20 -5.79
N THR A 18 -20.58 32.11 -6.74
CA THR A 18 -20.67 33.55 -6.52
C THR A 18 -21.94 33.94 -5.74
N VAL A 19 -23.05 33.22 -5.90
CA VAL A 19 -24.32 33.46 -5.19
C VAL A 19 -24.28 32.91 -3.74
N LEU A 20 -23.62 31.78 -3.51
CA LEU A 20 -23.49 31.16 -2.18
C LEU A 20 -22.53 31.91 -1.25
N ASN A 21 -21.65 32.73 -1.80
CA ASN A 21 -20.59 33.44 -1.07
C ASN A 21 -21.06 34.67 -0.27
N LYS A 22 -22.37 34.94 -0.15
CA LYS A 22 -22.81 36.24 0.38
C LYS A 22 -23.09 36.31 1.88
N GLU A 23 -23.33 35.19 2.60
CA GLU A 23 -23.60 35.26 4.06
C GLU A 23 -23.20 33.99 4.78
N TYR A 24 -22.33 34.11 5.78
CA TYR A 24 -22.09 33.08 6.78
C TYR A 24 -23.31 32.99 7.69
N LYS A 25 -24.08 31.92 7.55
CA LYS A 25 -25.32 31.69 8.31
C LYS A 25 -25.13 30.54 9.30
N LEU A 26 -25.66 30.71 10.49
CA LEU A 26 -25.71 29.68 11.51
C LEU A 26 -27.09 29.00 11.53
N ARG A 27 -27.11 27.71 11.82
CA ARG A 27 -28.30 26.94 12.22
C ARG A 27 -28.76 27.38 13.60
N ARG A 28 -29.95 26.94 14.02
CA ARG A 28 -30.48 27.23 15.36
C ARG A 28 -29.61 26.71 16.52
N ASP A 29 -28.81 25.66 16.24
CA ASP A 29 -27.89 25.06 17.20
C ASP A 29 -26.48 25.68 17.16
N GLY A 30 -26.29 26.79 16.45
CA GLY A 30 -25.01 27.52 16.36
C GLY A 30 -24.06 27.02 15.32
N ARG A 31 -24.32 25.86 14.68
CA ARG A 31 -23.43 25.33 13.64
C ARG A 31 -23.55 26.09 12.33
N PRO A 32 -22.45 26.19 11.55
CA PRO A 32 -22.51 26.78 10.21
C PRO A 32 -23.52 26.05 9.31
N LEU A 33 -24.28 26.80 8.52
CA LEU A 33 -25.16 26.21 7.51
C LEU A 33 -24.37 25.49 6.42
N ILE A 34 -23.25 26.10 6.04
CA ILE A 34 -22.25 25.52 5.13
C ILE A 34 -21.02 25.22 5.97
N PRO A 35 -20.53 23.99 6.02
CA PRO A 35 -19.39 23.59 6.85
C PRO A 35 -18.13 24.43 6.55
N GLU A 36 -17.36 24.71 7.59
CA GLU A 36 -16.03 25.32 7.46
C GLU A 36 -15.06 24.33 6.81
N ILE A 37 -14.03 24.86 6.17
CA ILE A 37 -13.01 24.03 5.48
C ILE A 37 -12.19 23.19 6.48
N PHE A 38 -12.07 23.67 7.72
CA PHE A 38 -11.34 23.01 8.79
C PHE A 38 -12.02 23.32 10.14
N PRO A 39 -12.96 22.47 10.60
CA PRO A 39 -13.72 22.72 11.83
C PRO A 39 -12.84 22.53 13.07
N THR A 40 -13.01 23.43 14.04
CA THR A 40 -12.26 23.43 15.30
C THR A 40 -13.18 23.07 16.50
N SER A 41 -12.58 22.93 17.68
CA SER A 41 -13.30 22.73 18.94
C SER A 41 -14.27 23.90 19.21
N GLY A 42 -15.46 23.60 19.67
CA GLY A 42 -16.56 24.56 19.90
C GLY A 42 -17.85 24.22 19.15
N ASP A 43 -17.74 23.40 18.10
CA ASP A 43 -18.88 22.81 17.42
C ASP A 43 -19.25 21.46 18.04
N PHE A 44 -20.48 20.99 17.81
CA PHE A 44 -20.99 19.72 18.36
C PHE A 44 -20.56 18.49 17.55
N LEU A 45 -19.74 18.68 16.50
CA LEU A 45 -19.21 17.61 15.64
C LEU A 45 -17.82 17.19 16.11
N ASP A 46 -17.36 16.05 15.60
CA ASP A 46 -15.97 15.63 15.79
C ASP A 46 -15.01 16.64 15.14
N PRO A 47 -14.23 17.42 15.91
CA PRO A 47 -13.43 18.51 15.35
C PRO A 47 -12.23 17.98 14.57
N ALA A 48 -11.79 18.73 13.54
CA ALA A 48 -10.52 18.49 12.86
C ALA A 48 -9.32 18.99 13.67
N LEU A 49 -9.53 19.98 14.54
CA LEU A 49 -8.52 20.50 15.46
C LEU A 49 -9.08 20.62 16.86
N GLN A 50 -8.39 20.06 17.83
CA GLN A 50 -8.60 20.23 19.25
C GLN A 50 -7.25 20.51 19.92
N LEU A 51 -7.16 21.65 20.59
CA LEU A 51 -5.95 22.07 21.28
C LEU A 51 -6.26 22.89 22.54
N THR A 52 -5.26 23.01 23.39
CA THR A 52 -5.27 23.91 24.54
C THR A 52 -4.21 24.99 24.34
N HIS A 53 -4.64 26.25 24.29
CA HIS A 53 -3.76 27.43 24.21
C HIS A 53 -2.86 27.56 25.43
N ALA A 54 -1.84 28.39 25.35
CA ALA A 54 -0.85 28.60 26.42
C ALA A 54 -1.47 29.06 27.75
N ASP A 55 -2.59 29.79 27.71
CA ASP A 55 -3.33 30.24 28.88
C ASP A 55 -4.39 29.26 29.42
N GLY A 56 -4.50 28.07 28.81
CA GLY A 56 -5.45 27.03 29.22
C GLY A 56 -6.81 27.08 28.54
N VAL A 57 -7.05 28.02 27.62
CA VAL A 57 -8.28 28.07 26.81
C VAL A 57 -8.22 26.94 25.77
N PHE A 58 -9.33 26.19 25.60
CA PHE A 58 -9.44 25.02 24.73
C PHE A 58 -10.39 25.21 23.55
N THR A 59 -10.75 26.45 23.22
CA THR A 59 -11.56 26.79 22.04
C THR A 59 -10.72 27.59 21.06
N THR A 60 -10.81 27.25 19.77
CA THR A 60 -10.09 27.88 18.68
C THR A 60 -11.07 28.37 17.63
N ASP A 61 -10.94 29.59 17.15
CA ASP A 61 -11.86 30.22 16.20
C ASP A 61 -11.09 30.80 15.00
N LEU A 62 -10.91 30.00 13.95
CA LEU A 62 -10.08 30.30 12.80
C LEU A 62 -10.75 31.22 11.77
N TYR A 63 -10.03 32.23 11.33
CA TYR A 63 -10.43 33.19 10.31
C TYR A 63 -9.45 33.19 9.14
N TYR A 64 -9.97 33.44 7.96
CA TYR A 64 -9.18 33.62 6.73
C TYR A 64 -8.22 34.81 6.87
N VAL A 65 -6.99 34.58 6.46
CA VAL A 65 -5.95 35.62 6.33
C VAL A 65 -5.68 35.87 4.85
N GLU A 66 -5.21 34.87 4.14
CA GLU A 66 -4.82 34.95 2.74
C GLU A 66 -4.80 33.58 2.09
N HIS A 67 -4.70 33.52 0.79
CA HIS A 67 -4.39 32.31 0.07
C HIS A 67 -3.40 32.59 -1.06
N ASN A 68 -2.67 31.56 -1.44
CA ASN A 68 -1.78 31.60 -2.59
C ASN A 68 -1.90 30.28 -3.37
N THR A 69 -1.84 30.39 -4.70
CA THR A 69 -1.79 29.20 -5.58
C THR A 69 -0.52 29.27 -6.42
N ILE A 70 0.26 28.21 -6.34
CA ILE A 70 1.54 28.04 -7.03
C ILE A 70 1.38 26.93 -8.06
N ASN A 71 1.69 27.18 -9.32
CA ASN A 71 1.85 26.13 -10.32
C ASN A 71 3.27 25.56 -10.15
N VAL A 72 3.34 24.29 -9.66
CA VAL A 72 4.62 23.57 -9.49
C VAL A 72 5.18 23.21 -10.87
N ASP A 73 4.28 22.73 -11.74
CA ASP A 73 4.52 22.43 -13.16
C ASP A 73 3.20 22.50 -13.95
N ASP A 74 3.18 22.04 -15.20
CA ASP A 74 1.98 22.03 -16.06
C ASP A 74 0.86 21.11 -15.54
N ASN A 75 1.20 20.08 -14.75
CA ASN A 75 0.26 19.11 -14.19
C ASN A 75 -0.12 19.43 -12.75
N VAL A 76 0.80 19.95 -11.95
CA VAL A 76 0.67 20.06 -10.50
C VAL A 76 0.55 21.52 -10.07
N SER A 77 -0.49 21.81 -9.28
CA SER A 77 -0.66 23.10 -8.61
C SER A 77 -0.89 22.92 -7.12
N GLU A 78 -0.37 23.82 -6.31
CA GLU A 78 -0.53 23.82 -4.86
C GLU A 78 -1.23 25.11 -4.41
N THR A 79 -2.32 24.97 -3.65
CA THR A 79 -3.06 26.08 -3.04
C THR A 79 -2.93 26.01 -1.54
N ILE A 80 -2.42 27.09 -0.94
CA ILE A 80 -2.28 27.25 0.50
C ILE A 80 -3.29 28.28 0.97
N ILE A 81 -4.18 27.89 1.88
CA ILE A 81 -5.14 28.77 2.54
C ILE A 81 -4.68 28.99 3.96
N ARG A 82 -4.26 30.21 4.29
CA ARG A 82 -3.79 30.57 5.64
C ARG A 82 -4.97 31.06 6.49
N LEU A 83 -5.12 30.41 7.62
CA LEU A 83 -6.08 30.77 8.64
C LEU A 83 -5.33 31.20 9.90
N LYS A 84 -5.99 32.03 10.74
CA LYS A 84 -5.46 32.48 12.03
C LYS A 84 -6.58 32.46 13.07
N ASP A 85 -6.25 32.11 14.31
CA ASP A 85 -7.17 32.30 15.43
C ASP A 85 -7.43 33.79 15.66
N LYS A 86 -8.67 34.11 16.08
CA LYS A 86 -9.11 35.49 16.28
C LYS A 86 -8.38 36.20 17.42
N LEU A 87 -8.05 35.48 18.47
CA LEU A 87 -7.47 36.01 19.70
C LEU A 87 -6.00 35.66 19.87
N TYR A 88 -5.60 34.49 19.38
CA TYR A 88 -4.26 33.94 19.56
C TYR A 88 -3.44 34.04 18.28
N PRO A 89 -2.11 34.19 18.38
CA PRO A 89 -1.22 34.13 17.23
C PRO A 89 -0.97 32.66 16.82
N LEU A 90 -2.03 31.89 16.64
CA LEU A 90 -2.03 30.52 16.14
C LEU A 90 -2.41 30.54 14.67
N PHE A 91 -1.62 29.90 13.81
CA PHE A 91 -1.85 29.87 12.38
C PHE A 91 -2.04 28.44 11.88
N VAL A 92 -2.96 28.25 10.95
CA VAL A 92 -3.22 26.98 10.28
C VAL A 92 -3.20 27.20 8.78
N ASN A 93 -2.35 26.47 8.08
CA ASN A 93 -2.37 26.39 6.62
C ASN A 93 -3.12 25.12 6.21
N VAL A 94 -4.19 25.29 5.45
CA VAL A 94 -4.87 24.19 4.77
C VAL A 94 -4.32 24.14 3.35
N VAL A 95 -3.64 23.05 3.01
CA VAL A 95 -2.90 22.92 1.75
C VAL A 95 -3.56 21.87 0.87
N PHE A 96 -3.80 22.22 -0.40
CA PHE A 96 -4.31 21.35 -1.44
C PHE A 96 -3.32 21.30 -2.59
N LYS A 97 -2.80 20.13 -2.90
CA LYS A 97 -1.94 19.88 -4.05
C LYS A 97 -2.71 19.06 -5.09
N ALA A 98 -3.00 19.65 -6.22
CA ALA A 98 -3.82 19.06 -7.27
C ALA A 98 -2.95 18.50 -8.40
N TYR A 99 -3.14 17.23 -8.73
CA TYR A 99 -2.54 16.49 -9.84
C TYR A 99 -3.62 16.33 -10.92
N LYS A 100 -3.59 17.22 -11.92
CA LYS A 100 -4.71 17.42 -12.87
C LYS A 100 -4.95 16.22 -13.78
N LYS A 101 -3.86 15.59 -14.29
CA LYS A 101 -3.96 14.45 -15.22
C LYS A 101 -4.45 13.18 -14.53
N GLU A 102 -4.01 12.96 -13.30
CA GLU A 102 -4.33 11.78 -12.52
C GLU A 102 -5.63 11.93 -11.72
N ASN A 103 -6.24 13.14 -11.72
CA ASN A 103 -7.44 13.46 -10.96
C ASN A 103 -7.28 13.17 -9.45
N ILE A 104 -6.14 13.58 -8.88
CA ILE A 104 -5.77 13.41 -7.47
C ILE A 104 -5.61 14.77 -6.80
N ILE A 105 -6.03 14.84 -5.54
CA ILE A 105 -5.77 15.98 -4.65
C ILE A 105 -5.11 15.43 -3.38
N ALA A 106 -3.90 15.87 -3.06
CA ALA A 106 -3.29 15.66 -1.76
C ALA A 106 -3.63 16.85 -0.85
N GLN A 107 -4.22 16.57 0.32
CA GLN A 107 -4.57 17.57 1.33
C GLN A 107 -3.74 17.34 2.59
N TYR A 108 -3.17 18.40 3.16
CA TYR A 108 -2.52 18.35 4.45
C TYR A 108 -2.65 19.66 5.21
N ILE A 109 -2.33 19.60 6.50
CA ILE A 109 -2.39 20.74 7.41
C ILE A 109 -1.00 21.06 7.94
N GLU A 110 -0.68 22.34 8.01
CA GLU A 110 0.45 22.86 8.80
C GLU A 110 -0.09 23.76 9.88
N LEU A 111 0.39 23.58 11.11
CA LEU A 111 0.05 24.41 12.26
C LEU A 111 1.32 25.09 12.78
N GLU A 112 1.23 26.38 13.05
CA GLU A 112 2.31 27.21 13.59
C GLU A 112 1.85 27.81 14.93
N ASN A 113 2.61 27.54 15.99
CA ASN A 113 2.44 28.19 17.28
C ASN A 113 3.19 29.51 17.32
N GLY A 114 2.51 30.63 17.24
CA GLY A 114 3.07 31.97 17.42
C GLY A 114 2.81 32.55 18.84
N GLU A 115 2.24 31.76 19.76
CA GLU A 115 2.06 32.16 21.15
C GLU A 115 3.40 32.20 21.91
N ASN A 116 3.40 32.75 23.11
CA ASN A 116 4.61 32.94 23.90
C ASN A 116 4.99 31.70 24.74
N ASP A 117 4.15 30.66 24.75
CA ASP A 117 4.36 29.44 25.50
C ASP A 117 3.82 28.21 24.71
N ILE A 118 3.93 27.02 25.29
CA ILE A 118 3.56 25.74 24.68
C ILE A 118 2.06 25.67 24.44
N VAL A 119 1.69 25.35 23.20
CA VAL A 119 0.34 24.91 22.82
C VAL A 119 0.28 23.38 22.85
N LYS A 120 -0.78 22.85 23.49
CA LYS A 120 -1.00 21.39 23.60
C LYS A 120 -2.04 20.97 22.55
N ILE A 121 -1.65 20.08 21.66
CA ILE A 121 -2.54 19.57 20.62
C ILE A 121 -3.03 18.18 21.03
N GLU A 122 -4.31 18.04 21.34
CA GLU A 122 -4.97 16.78 21.65
C GLU A 122 -5.38 16.04 20.38
N LYS A 123 -5.76 16.78 19.32
CA LYS A 123 -6.14 16.23 18.03
C LYS A 123 -5.84 17.22 16.91
N ILE A 124 -5.25 16.74 15.83
CA ILE A 124 -5.13 17.48 14.58
C ILE A 124 -5.29 16.51 13.40
N ALA A 125 -6.28 16.78 12.55
CA ALA A 125 -6.54 15.99 11.36
C ALA A 125 -5.71 16.47 10.18
N SER A 126 -5.44 15.58 9.25
CA SER A 126 -4.88 15.91 7.94
C SER A 126 -5.94 16.47 7.00
N ALA A 127 -7.18 16.00 7.15
CA ALA A 127 -8.25 16.32 6.23
C ALA A 127 -9.63 16.32 6.89
N TYR A 128 -10.51 17.13 6.31
CA TYR A 128 -11.94 17.15 6.58
C TYR A 128 -12.70 17.18 5.25
N LEU A 129 -13.74 16.34 5.14
CA LEU A 129 -14.62 16.30 3.98
C LEU A 129 -16.10 16.24 4.43
N PRO A 130 -16.85 17.33 4.28
CA PRO A 130 -18.30 17.31 4.47
C PRO A 130 -19.01 16.96 3.17
N LEU A 131 -19.99 16.06 3.24
CA LEU A 131 -20.82 15.66 2.09
C LEU A 131 -22.31 15.72 2.45
N HIS A 132 -23.16 16.14 1.50
CA HIS A 132 -24.60 16.10 1.66
C HIS A 132 -25.25 15.33 0.51
N ARG A 133 -25.66 14.08 0.79
CA ARG A 133 -26.29 13.12 -0.13
C ARG A 133 -27.46 12.42 0.59
N LYS A 134 -28.28 11.66 -0.15
CA LYS A 134 -29.42 10.93 0.42
C LYS A 134 -28.97 9.74 1.29
N SER A 135 -27.89 9.08 0.91
CA SER A 135 -27.30 7.98 1.66
C SER A 135 -25.81 7.81 1.33
N TYR A 136 -25.10 7.09 2.18
CA TYR A 136 -23.68 6.85 2.06
C TYR A 136 -23.36 5.37 2.30
N TYR A 137 -22.45 4.84 1.50
CA TYR A 137 -21.94 3.48 1.63
C TYR A 137 -20.42 3.55 1.76
N LEU A 138 -19.91 3.08 2.89
CA LEU A 138 -18.48 3.04 3.17
C LEU A 138 -17.90 1.70 2.77
N THR A 139 -17.02 1.70 1.78
CA THR A 139 -16.14 0.56 1.49
C THR A 139 -14.82 0.76 2.21
N HIS A 140 -14.43 -0.20 3.03
CA HIS A 140 -13.17 -0.23 3.74
C HIS A 140 -12.49 -1.59 3.61
N PHE A 141 -11.19 -1.64 3.92
CA PHE A 141 -10.35 -2.81 3.72
C PHE A 141 -9.84 -3.29 5.08
N TYR A 142 -10.02 -4.57 5.36
CA TYR A 142 -9.72 -5.18 6.65
C TYR A 142 -9.05 -6.55 6.47
N GLY A 143 -8.55 -7.12 7.55
CA GLY A 143 -7.99 -8.47 7.51
C GLY A 143 -7.18 -8.80 8.74
N GLY A 144 -6.03 -9.37 8.50
CA GLY A 144 -5.02 -9.79 9.45
C GLY A 144 -3.91 -10.47 8.68
N TRP A 145 -2.88 -10.92 9.35
CA TRP A 145 -1.77 -11.63 8.71
C TRP A 145 -2.26 -12.77 7.81
N GLY A 146 -1.82 -12.76 6.56
CA GLY A 146 -2.20 -13.75 5.55
C GLY A 146 -3.63 -13.63 5.02
N ALA A 147 -4.34 -12.54 5.36
CA ALA A 147 -5.72 -12.30 4.93
C ALA A 147 -6.01 -10.80 4.75
N GLU A 148 -5.00 -10.06 4.30
CA GLU A 148 -4.99 -8.61 4.15
C GLU A 148 -5.96 -8.14 3.05
N MET A 149 -6.36 -6.89 3.12
CA MET A 149 -7.12 -6.16 2.10
C MET A 149 -8.47 -6.78 1.70
N LYS A 150 -9.12 -7.55 2.58
CA LYS A 150 -10.50 -7.97 2.36
C LYS A 150 -11.42 -6.77 2.31
N MET A 151 -12.26 -6.70 1.31
CA MET A 151 -13.17 -5.59 1.09
C MET A 151 -14.51 -5.80 1.83
N LYS A 152 -15.01 -4.75 2.49
CA LYS A 152 -16.36 -4.70 3.05
C LYS A 152 -17.00 -3.37 2.71
N GLU A 153 -18.26 -3.44 2.27
CA GLU A 153 -19.10 -2.26 2.07
C GLU A 153 -20.25 -2.29 3.07
N GLU A 154 -20.55 -1.14 3.69
CA GLU A 154 -21.64 -1.00 4.62
C GLU A 154 -22.34 0.37 4.47
N ARG A 155 -23.66 0.39 4.59
CA ARG A 155 -24.44 1.62 4.62
C ARG A 155 -24.21 2.35 5.94
N LEU A 156 -23.87 3.64 5.89
CA LEU A 156 -23.77 4.46 7.08
C LEU A 156 -25.14 4.85 7.62
N THR A 157 -25.25 4.87 8.94
CA THR A 157 -26.43 5.27 9.68
C THR A 157 -26.09 6.46 10.60
N PRO A 158 -27.09 7.23 11.08
CA PRO A 158 -26.83 8.35 12.01
C PRO A 158 -25.96 7.92 13.18
N GLY A 159 -24.94 8.72 13.48
CA GLY A 159 -23.89 8.44 14.45
C GLY A 159 -22.52 8.35 13.80
N THR A 160 -21.55 7.81 14.51
CA THR A 160 -20.14 7.80 14.07
C THR A 160 -19.65 6.38 13.82
N LYS A 161 -19.17 6.12 12.61
CA LYS A 161 -18.30 4.99 12.26
C LYS A 161 -16.86 5.45 12.27
N SER A 162 -15.93 4.63 12.77
CA SER A 162 -14.50 4.89 12.65
C SER A 162 -13.74 3.68 12.11
N ILE A 163 -12.66 3.97 11.38
CA ILE A 163 -11.61 3.03 11.03
C ILE A 163 -10.30 3.58 11.61
N GLU A 164 -9.55 2.76 12.32
CA GLU A 164 -8.35 3.23 13.03
C GLU A 164 -7.33 2.12 13.28
N ALA A 165 -6.06 2.51 13.45
CA ALA A 165 -4.99 1.67 13.94
C ALA A 165 -4.33 2.28 15.17
N ARG A 166 -3.86 1.42 16.08
CA ARG A 166 -3.16 1.77 17.33
C ARG A 166 -1.94 0.88 17.57
N THR A 167 -1.46 0.23 16.53
CA THR A 167 -0.41 -0.80 16.60
C THR A 167 1.00 -0.25 16.45
N GLY A 168 1.14 1.02 16.05
CA GLY A 168 2.41 1.72 15.85
C GLY A 168 3.18 1.28 14.60
N ILE A 169 3.35 -0.01 14.42
CA ILE A 169 3.84 -0.71 13.23
C ILE A 169 2.73 -1.66 12.79
N LEU A 170 2.77 -2.24 11.61
CA LEU A 170 1.70 -3.09 11.06
C LEU A 170 0.31 -2.40 11.10
N THR A 171 0.30 -1.11 10.86
CA THR A 171 -0.90 -0.27 11.05
C THR A 171 -1.98 -0.53 10.00
N THR A 172 -1.64 -1.17 8.87
CA THR A 172 -2.59 -1.52 7.80
C THR A 172 -2.93 -3.01 7.75
N GLU A 173 -2.42 -3.83 8.68
CA GLU A 173 -2.70 -5.27 8.73
C GLU A 173 -4.17 -5.57 9.03
N SER A 174 -4.72 -4.98 10.10
CA SER A 174 -6.09 -5.24 10.53
C SER A 174 -7.13 -4.41 9.78
N VAL A 175 -6.82 -3.14 9.53
CA VAL A 175 -7.66 -2.21 8.76
C VAL A 175 -6.72 -1.31 7.97
N ASN A 176 -6.96 -1.13 6.67
CA ASN A 176 -6.15 -0.24 5.85
C ASN A 176 -6.61 1.22 5.97
N SER A 177 -5.66 2.16 5.83
CA SER A 177 -5.91 3.60 5.86
C SER A 177 -6.55 4.17 4.58
N SER A 178 -7.06 3.30 3.71
CA SER A 178 -7.75 3.65 2.47
C SER A 178 -9.24 3.31 2.56
N PHE A 179 -10.08 4.13 1.94
CA PHE A 179 -11.52 3.92 1.92
C PHE A 179 -12.17 4.51 0.67
N MET A 180 -13.40 4.06 0.37
CA MET A 180 -14.28 4.66 -0.64
C MET A 180 -15.63 4.98 -0.02
N LEU A 181 -16.17 6.14 -0.32
CA LEU A 181 -17.52 6.58 0.06
C LEU A 181 -18.38 6.70 -1.20
N SER A 182 -19.31 5.78 -1.37
CA SER A 182 -20.29 5.86 -2.47
C SER A 182 -21.50 6.66 -2.02
N ALA A 183 -21.97 7.53 -2.91
CA ALA A 183 -23.13 8.37 -2.70
C ALA A 183 -24.38 7.75 -3.33
N ASP A 184 -25.48 7.75 -2.56
CA ASP A 184 -26.84 7.39 -2.95
C ASP A 184 -27.08 5.91 -3.31
N ALA A 185 -26.05 5.14 -3.68
CA ALA A 185 -26.10 3.70 -3.96
C ALA A 185 -24.77 3.00 -3.64
N PRO A 186 -24.76 1.67 -3.45
CA PRO A 186 -23.52 0.88 -3.37
C PRO A 186 -22.65 1.08 -4.60
N ALA A 187 -21.32 1.10 -4.40
CA ALA A 187 -20.38 1.28 -5.49
C ALA A 187 -20.42 0.13 -6.48
N GLN A 188 -20.31 0.45 -7.78
CA GLN A 188 -20.12 -0.51 -8.87
C GLN A 188 -18.75 -0.30 -9.51
N GLU A 189 -18.30 -1.25 -10.34
CA GLU A 189 -17.02 -1.13 -11.03
C GLU A 189 -17.03 0.01 -12.05
N GLY A 190 -18.07 0.11 -12.87
CA GLY A 190 -18.17 1.08 -13.99
C GLY A 190 -19.17 2.21 -13.76
N THR A 191 -19.88 2.26 -12.65
CA THR A 191 -20.93 3.27 -12.39
C THR A 191 -21.01 3.65 -10.92
N GLY A 192 -21.50 4.86 -10.66
CA GLY A 192 -21.74 5.40 -9.33
C GLY A 192 -20.77 6.53 -8.95
N GLU A 193 -21.26 7.41 -8.08
CA GLU A 193 -20.49 8.54 -7.54
C GLU A 193 -19.71 8.08 -6.30
N ILE A 194 -18.38 8.23 -6.34
CA ILE A 194 -17.48 7.75 -5.32
C ILE A 194 -16.46 8.82 -4.95
N TYR A 195 -16.29 9.04 -3.66
CA TYR A 195 -15.22 9.81 -3.04
C TYR A 195 -14.25 8.82 -2.38
N ALA A 196 -13.00 8.81 -2.76
CA ALA A 196 -12.01 7.91 -2.17
C ALA A 196 -10.88 8.68 -1.51
N GLY A 197 -10.42 8.19 -0.36
CA GLY A 197 -9.33 8.75 0.39
C GLY A 197 -8.35 7.68 0.87
N SER A 198 -7.07 8.04 0.95
CA SER A 198 -6.01 7.22 1.53
C SER A 198 -5.05 8.10 2.30
N LEU A 199 -4.83 7.81 3.58
CA LEU A 199 -3.91 8.58 4.40
C LEU A 199 -2.47 8.09 4.19
N ALA A 200 -1.59 8.98 3.79
CA ALA A 200 -0.15 8.71 3.58
C ALA A 200 0.62 8.75 4.90
N TRP A 201 0.33 7.81 5.80
CA TRP A 201 0.91 7.73 7.14
C TRP A 201 1.08 6.29 7.60
N SER A 202 2.28 5.91 8.00
CA SER A 202 2.62 4.56 8.44
C SER A 202 2.42 4.32 9.94
N GLY A 203 2.05 5.35 10.68
CA GLY A 203 1.79 5.29 12.13
C GLY A 203 0.31 5.07 12.46
N ASN A 204 0.00 5.23 13.75
CA ASN A 204 -1.36 5.17 14.23
C ASN A 204 -2.23 6.25 13.57
N TYR A 205 -3.36 5.84 13.01
CA TYR A 205 -4.30 6.74 12.33
C TYR A 205 -5.72 6.53 12.80
N LYS A 206 -6.56 7.54 12.59
CA LYS A 206 -8.00 7.46 12.81
C LYS A 206 -8.74 8.27 11.75
N MET A 207 -9.78 7.65 11.19
CA MET A 207 -10.75 8.31 10.33
C MET A 207 -12.14 8.10 10.91
N THR A 208 -12.89 9.18 11.06
CA THR A 208 -14.28 9.17 11.55
C THR A 208 -15.22 9.60 10.44
N PHE A 209 -16.36 8.94 10.37
CA PHE A 209 -17.44 9.17 9.44
C PHE A 209 -18.70 9.43 10.29
N GLU A 210 -18.98 10.69 10.59
CA GLU A 210 -20.12 11.08 11.40
C GLU A 210 -21.28 11.54 10.51
N LEU A 211 -22.39 10.78 10.54
CA LEU A 211 -23.62 11.16 9.88
C LEU A 211 -24.52 11.91 10.90
N ASP A 212 -24.69 13.20 10.67
CA ASP A 212 -25.43 14.06 11.57
C ASP A 212 -26.97 13.95 11.40
N LYS A 213 -27.71 14.56 12.31
CA LYS A 213 -29.17 14.58 12.30
C LYS A 213 -29.82 15.29 11.09
N TYR A 214 -29.02 16.00 10.30
CA TYR A 214 -29.49 16.68 9.08
C TYR A 214 -29.14 15.90 7.79
N GLY A 215 -28.55 14.70 7.95
CA GLY A 215 -28.13 13.86 6.82
C GLY A 215 -26.83 14.31 6.17
N MET A 216 -26.06 15.18 6.83
CA MET A 216 -24.74 15.56 6.37
C MET A 216 -23.69 14.59 6.94
N LEU A 217 -22.83 14.09 6.09
CA LEU A 217 -21.68 13.28 6.49
C LEU A 217 -20.47 14.20 6.71
N HIS A 218 -19.82 14.02 7.87
CA HIS A 218 -18.57 14.68 8.22
C HIS A 218 -17.47 13.63 8.33
N MET A 219 -16.55 13.62 7.37
CA MET A 219 -15.37 12.76 7.44
C MET A 219 -14.20 13.58 7.97
N VAL A 220 -13.57 13.09 9.04
CA VAL A 220 -12.33 13.65 9.64
C VAL A 220 -11.28 12.56 9.68
N GLY A 221 -10.07 12.81 9.15
CA GLY A 221 -9.02 11.81 9.09
C GLY A 221 -7.63 12.36 9.32
N GLY A 222 -6.80 11.60 10.04
CA GLY A 222 -5.41 11.98 10.31
C GLY A 222 -4.73 11.05 11.32
N ILE A 223 -3.72 11.57 12.00
CA ILE A 223 -3.01 10.87 13.07
C ILE A 223 -4.00 10.52 14.19
N ASN A 224 -3.87 9.31 14.76
CA ASN A 224 -4.72 8.89 15.85
C ASN A 224 -4.39 9.69 17.14
N PRO A 225 -5.35 10.36 17.74
CA PRO A 225 -5.13 11.12 18.99
C PRO A 225 -4.88 10.23 20.22
N TYR A 226 -5.00 8.91 20.08
CA TYR A 226 -4.78 7.99 21.19
C TYR A 226 -3.35 8.08 21.71
N ALA A 227 -3.19 8.55 22.94
CA ALA A 227 -1.91 8.74 23.63
C ALA A 227 -0.86 9.54 22.82
N SER A 228 -1.32 10.49 22.00
CA SER A 228 -0.51 11.27 21.05
C SER A 228 -0.70 12.78 21.22
N MET A 229 -0.78 13.28 22.45
CA MET A 229 -0.79 14.72 22.69
C MET A 229 0.57 15.32 22.29
N LEU A 230 0.56 16.34 21.44
CA LEU A 230 1.75 17.02 20.96
C LEU A 230 1.92 18.38 21.66
N LEU A 231 3.11 18.65 22.15
CA LEU A 231 3.50 19.91 22.77
C LEU A 231 4.28 20.73 21.74
N ILE A 232 3.70 21.85 21.31
CA ILE A 232 4.31 22.70 20.28
C ILE A 232 4.87 23.94 20.93
N GLU A 233 6.20 24.05 20.92
CA GLU A 233 6.92 25.20 21.48
C GLU A 233 6.69 26.48 20.68
N PRO A 234 6.90 27.66 21.28
CA PRO A 234 6.80 28.95 20.59
C PRO A 234 7.60 29.01 19.29
N GLY A 235 7.00 29.50 18.22
CA GLY A 235 7.61 29.65 16.90
C GLY A 235 7.80 28.34 16.13
N LYS A 236 7.39 27.19 16.67
CA LYS A 236 7.51 25.89 15.98
C LYS A 236 6.30 25.63 15.10
N LYS A 237 6.56 24.84 14.04
CA LYS A 237 5.56 24.37 13.07
C LYS A 237 5.54 22.86 13.07
N ILE A 238 4.33 22.31 12.86
CA ILE A 238 4.13 20.89 12.58
C ILE A 238 3.39 20.74 11.25
N LYS A 239 3.73 19.68 10.53
CA LYS A 239 3.08 19.31 9.28
C LYS A 239 2.42 17.93 9.46
N MET A 240 1.15 17.84 9.09
CA MET A 240 0.40 16.58 9.12
C MET A 240 0.64 15.76 7.85
N PRO A 241 0.46 14.43 7.91
CA PRO A 241 0.54 13.58 6.73
C PRO A 241 -0.52 13.97 5.68
N GLU A 242 -0.23 13.62 4.43
CA GLU A 242 -1.15 13.90 3.32
C GLU A 242 -2.32 12.91 3.30
N MET A 243 -3.53 13.42 3.12
CA MET A 243 -4.69 12.64 2.70
C MET A 243 -4.79 12.74 1.18
N ILE A 244 -4.70 11.62 0.51
CA ILE A 244 -4.74 11.53 -0.95
C ILE A 244 -6.18 11.25 -1.38
N TRP A 245 -6.79 12.21 -2.07
CA TRP A 245 -8.18 12.18 -2.50
C TRP A 245 -8.31 11.93 -3.99
N THR A 246 -9.37 11.21 -4.39
CA THR A 246 -9.89 11.23 -5.74
C THR A 246 -11.40 11.11 -5.74
N TYR A 247 -11.99 11.50 -6.86
CA TYR A 247 -13.43 11.43 -7.12
C TYR A 247 -13.69 10.77 -8.46
N SER A 248 -14.80 10.05 -8.58
CA SER A 248 -15.30 9.50 -9.82
C SER A 248 -16.83 9.45 -9.83
N SER A 249 -17.45 9.83 -10.94
CA SER A 249 -18.85 9.52 -11.28
C SER A 249 -18.99 8.22 -12.09
N CYS A 250 -17.87 7.56 -12.40
CA CYS A 250 -17.76 6.37 -13.24
C CYS A 250 -17.32 5.10 -12.46
N GLY A 251 -17.68 5.00 -11.17
CA GLY A 251 -17.46 3.80 -10.37
C GLY A 251 -16.04 3.58 -9.85
N ARG A 252 -15.82 2.38 -9.24
CA ARG A 252 -14.57 1.97 -8.58
C ARG A 252 -13.39 1.83 -9.54
N GLY A 253 -13.64 1.37 -10.76
CA GLY A 253 -12.58 1.17 -11.75
C GLY A 253 -11.84 2.47 -12.06
N GLN A 254 -12.56 3.58 -12.20
CA GLN A 254 -11.94 4.88 -12.43
C GLN A 254 -11.16 5.38 -11.21
N ILE A 255 -11.68 5.16 -9.98
CA ILE A 255 -10.94 5.44 -8.73
C ILE A 255 -9.59 4.72 -8.74
N SER A 256 -9.59 3.42 -9.06
CA SER A 256 -8.35 2.63 -9.09
C SER A 256 -7.38 3.16 -10.14
N ARG A 257 -7.82 3.44 -11.36
CA ARG A 257 -6.96 3.98 -12.44
C ARG A 257 -6.34 5.34 -12.05
N ASN A 258 -7.11 6.22 -11.39
CA ASN A 258 -6.59 7.50 -10.89
C ASN A 258 -5.44 7.28 -9.89
N TYR A 259 -5.64 6.42 -8.88
CA TYR A 259 -4.61 6.08 -7.92
C TYR A 259 -3.41 5.37 -8.56
N HIS A 260 -3.64 4.45 -9.50
CA HIS A 260 -2.57 3.70 -10.16
C HIS A 260 -1.66 4.62 -10.98
N ASP A 261 -2.22 5.53 -11.75
CA ASP A 261 -1.45 6.50 -12.54
C ASP A 261 -0.66 7.44 -11.63
N TRP A 262 -1.31 8.00 -10.62
CA TRP A 262 -0.65 8.85 -9.65
C TRP A 262 0.43 8.09 -8.85
N CYS A 263 0.15 6.87 -8.44
CA CYS A 263 1.10 6.03 -7.69
C CYS A 263 2.37 5.78 -8.50
N ARG A 264 2.24 5.38 -9.76
CA ARG A 264 3.40 5.18 -10.65
C ARG A 264 4.23 6.43 -10.84
N GLN A 265 3.60 7.58 -10.94
CA GLN A 265 4.30 8.83 -11.27
C GLN A 265 4.87 9.56 -10.04
N TYR A 266 4.22 9.48 -8.88
CA TYR A 266 4.51 10.35 -7.73
C TYR A 266 4.72 9.62 -6.39
N ALA A 267 4.23 8.40 -6.24
CA ALA A 267 4.25 7.70 -4.95
C ALA A 267 5.15 6.46 -4.92
N LEU A 268 5.61 5.95 -6.05
CA LEU A 268 6.58 4.85 -6.12
C LEU A 268 7.95 5.37 -6.54
N ALA A 269 8.99 4.92 -5.88
CA ALA A 269 10.32 5.02 -6.45
C ALA A 269 10.39 4.17 -7.72
N HIS A 270 11.00 4.70 -8.78
CA HIS A 270 11.13 4.04 -10.10
C HIS A 270 9.81 3.47 -10.65
N GLY A 271 8.68 4.16 -10.40
CA GLY A 271 7.33 3.67 -10.77
C GLY A 271 7.11 3.44 -12.26
N ASN A 272 8.01 3.90 -13.13
CA ASN A 272 7.99 3.72 -14.58
C ASN A 272 9.02 2.68 -15.10
N GLU A 273 9.68 1.93 -14.20
CA GLU A 273 10.66 0.90 -14.57
C GLU A 273 10.08 -0.50 -14.41
N ILE A 274 10.26 -1.35 -15.42
CA ILE A 274 9.81 -2.75 -15.38
C ILE A 274 10.45 -3.49 -14.20
N ARG A 275 9.64 -4.16 -13.41
CA ARG A 275 10.09 -5.02 -12.32
C ARG A 275 10.53 -6.38 -12.84
N PRO A 276 11.67 -6.92 -12.32
CA PRO A 276 12.16 -8.23 -12.72
C PRO A 276 11.30 -9.36 -12.15
N VAL A 277 11.41 -10.55 -12.75
CA VAL A 277 10.93 -11.80 -12.15
C VAL A 277 11.88 -12.21 -11.03
N VAL A 278 11.36 -12.47 -9.84
CA VAL A 278 12.11 -12.71 -8.61
C VAL A 278 12.03 -14.18 -8.20
N LEU A 279 13.15 -14.75 -7.71
CA LEU A 279 13.16 -15.93 -6.86
C LEU A 279 13.54 -15.51 -5.44
N ASN A 280 12.63 -15.66 -4.50
CA ASN A 280 12.90 -15.46 -3.07
C ASN A 280 13.17 -16.83 -2.41
N SER A 281 14.17 -16.89 -1.52
CA SER A 281 14.58 -18.14 -0.89
C SER A 281 13.71 -18.59 0.27
N TRP A 282 12.82 -17.73 0.83
CA TRP A 282 12.16 -17.96 2.11
C TRP A 282 11.41 -19.31 2.17
N GLU A 283 10.30 -19.45 1.45
CA GLU A 283 9.54 -20.72 1.48
C GLU A 283 10.29 -21.91 0.88
N GLY A 284 11.33 -21.67 0.09
CA GLY A 284 12.19 -22.71 -0.46
C GLY A 284 13.15 -23.31 0.57
N THR A 285 13.62 -22.52 1.56
CA THR A 285 14.68 -22.98 2.48
C THR A 285 14.43 -22.65 3.94
N TYR A 286 13.61 -21.62 4.20
CA TYR A 286 13.55 -20.99 5.52
C TYR A 286 14.96 -20.68 6.05
N PHE A 287 15.26 -20.99 7.32
CA PHE A 287 16.60 -20.82 7.92
C PHE A 287 17.62 -21.91 7.52
N LYS A 288 17.21 -22.96 6.76
CA LYS A 288 18.03 -24.15 6.49
C LYS A 288 18.77 -24.06 5.16
N PHE A 289 19.78 -23.21 5.10
CA PHE A 289 20.64 -23.05 3.94
C PHE A 289 22.11 -22.86 4.33
N ASP A 290 22.97 -23.12 3.37
CA ASP A 290 24.38 -22.81 3.34
C ASP A 290 24.77 -22.15 1.99
N GLU A 291 26.00 -21.69 1.87
CA GLU A 291 26.51 -21.06 0.64
C GLU A 291 26.32 -21.94 -0.61
N LYS A 292 26.46 -23.25 -0.44
CA LYS A 292 26.35 -24.24 -1.51
C LYS A 292 24.89 -24.33 -2.04
N LYS A 293 23.92 -24.32 -1.10
CA LYS A 293 22.50 -24.35 -1.43
C LYS A 293 22.07 -23.05 -2.10
N VAL A 294 22.51 -21.90 -1.58
CA VAL A 294 22.22 -20.58 -2.18
C VAL A 294 22.77 -20.51 -3.62
N LYS A 295 24.00 -20.96 -3.87
CA LYS A 295 24.56 -21.02 -5.23
C LYS A 295 23.76 -21.91 -6.17
N ARG A 296 23.29 -23.08 -5.72
CA ARG A 296 22.40 -23.93 -6.55
C ARG A 296 21.08 -23.21 -6.89
N MET A 297 20.47 -22.49 -5.94
CA MET A 297 19.27 -21.71 -6.22
C MET A 297 19.52 -20.58 -7.22
N ILE A 298 20.67 -19.92 -7.14
CA ILE A 298 21.08 -18.91 -8.15
C ILE A 298 21.26 -19.55 -9.53
N ASP A 299 21.93 -20.71 -9.61
CA ASP A 299 22.08 -21.46 -10.86
C ASP A 299 20.71 -21.86 -11.46
N ALA A 300 19.79 -22.31 -10.60
CA ALA A 300 18.43 -22.64 -11.00
C ALA A 300 17.66 -21.39 -11.47
N ALA A 301 17.80 -20.25 -10.77
CA ALA A 301 17.20 -18.99 -11.21
C ALA A 301 17.66 -18.62 -12.63
N ALA A 302 18.97 -18.68 -12.90
CA ALA A 302 19.51 -18.42 -14.22
C ALA A 302 18.95 -19.38 -15.30
N ASP A 303 18.86 -20.68 -14.99
CA ASP A 303 18.35 -21.71 -15.89
C ASP A 303 16.86 -21.56 -16.20
N PHE A 304 16.05 -21.07 -15.23
CA PHE A 304 14.61 -20.80 -15.42
C PHE A 304 14.34 -19.44 -16.10
N GLY A 305 15.37 -18.63 -16.33
CA GLY A 305 15.22 -17.29 -16.89
C GLY A 305 14.70 -16.27 -15.85
N ILE A 306 14.82 -16.56 -14.56
CA ILE A 306 14.52 -15.62 -13.47
C ILE A 306 15.62 -14.56 -13.41
N GLU A 307 15.25 -13.31 -13.20
CA GLU A 307 16.13 -12.15 -13.37
C GLU A 307 16.75 -11.66 -12.06
N MET A 308 16.15 -12.02 -10.90
CA MET A 308 16.57 -11.58 -9.57
C MET A 308 16.47 -12.72 -8.57
N PHE A 309 17.53 -12.94 -7.79
CA PHE A 309 17.50 -13.83 -6.63
C PHE A 309 17.57 -13.00 -5.35
N VAL A 310 16.70 -13.28 -4.39
CA VAL A 310 16.66 -12.62 -3.08
C VAL A 310 16.93 -13.62 -1.97
N LEU A 311 18.03 -13.42 -1.24
CA LEU A 311 18.35 -14.17 -0.04
C LEU A 311 17.55 -13.61 1.14
N ASP A 312 16.60 -14.37 1.65
CA ASP A 312 15.72 -13.98 2.74
C ASP A 312 16.34 -14.20 4.13
N ASP A 313 15.57 -14.16 5.22
CA ASP A 313 16.01 -14.23 6.62
C ASP A 313 16.93 -15.43 6.91
N GLY A 314 17.87 -15.24 7.84
CA GLY A 314 18.74 -16.31 8.37
C GLY A 314 20.21 -16.25 7.95
N TRP A 315 20.67 -15.20 7.25
CA TRP A 315 22.02 -15.07 6.72
C TRP A 315 23.06 -14.49 7.73
N PHE A 316 22.64 -13.99 8.89
CA PHE A 316 23.44 -13.19 9.82
C PHE A 316 23.56 -13.80 11.22
N GLY A 317 24.34 -13.14 12.08
CA GLY A 317 24.59 -13.51 13.47
C GLY A 317 25.71 -14.56 13.63
N ASN A 318 26.71 -14.26 14.45
CA ASN A 318 27.82 -15.17 14.74
C ASN A 318 27.80 -15.69 16.19
N LYS A 319 27.71 -14.79 17.18
CA LYS A 319 27.54 -15.18 18.60
C LYS A 319 26.16 -15.80 18.83
N TYR A 320 25.13 -15.21 18.22
CA TYR A 320 23.76 -15.69 18.25
C TYR A 320 23.28 -15.94 16.81
N PRO A 321 23.59 -17.13 16.22
CA PRO A 321 23.22 -17.43 14.84
C PRO A 321 21.73 -17.34 14.60
N ARG A 322 21.33 -16.66 13.51
CA ARG A 322 19.94 -16.59 13.06
C ARG A 322 19.49 -17.89 12.41
N ASP A 323 19.29 -18.93 13.22
CA ASP A 323 18.83 -20.27 12.81
C ASP A 323 17.33 -20.48 13.03
N ASP A 324 16.69 -19.54 13.72
CA ASP A 324 15.25 -19.43 13.95
C ASP A 324 14.89 -18.00 14.42
N ASP A 325 13.60 -17.75 14.70
CA ASP A 325 13.09 -16.43 15.13
C ASP A 325 13.54 -15.97 16.52
N ARG A 326 14.23 -16.81 17.31
CA ARG A 326 14.45 -16.57 18.75
C ARG A 326 15.71 -15.80 19.09
N CYS A 327 16.62 -15.63 18.14
CA CYS A 327 17.90 -14.95 18.38
C CYS A 327 18.50 -14.33 17.12
N GLY A 328 19.52 -13.50 17.32
CA GLY A 328 20.39 -12.96 16.29
C GLY A 328 19.85 -11.71 15.57
N LEU A 329 18.54 -11.40 15.67
CA LEU A 329 18.01 -10.20 15.05
C LEU A 329 18.60 -8.94 15.70
N GLY A 330 19.18 -8.06 14.89
CA GLY A 330 20.00 -6.93 15.30
C GLY A 330 21.50 -7.11 15.02
N ASP A 331 21.97 -8.36 14.88
CA ASP A 331 23.38 -8.71 14.65
C ASP A 331 23.62 -8.93 13.15
N TRP A 332 23.71 -7.86 12.39
CA TRP A 332 23.72 -7.88 10.91
C TRP A 332 25.05 -8.31 10.27
N GLN A 333 25.95 -8.91 11.06
CA GLN A 333 27.18 -9.52 10.53
C GLN A 333 26.88 -10.87 9.89
N VAL A 334 27.40 -11.06 8.68
CA VAL A 334 27.26 -12.33 7.94
C VAL A 334 27.62 -13.53 8.82
N ASN A 335 26.76 -14.53 8.87
CA ASN A 335 27.04 -15.80 9.53
C ASN A 335 28.14 -16.55 8.78
N LYS A 336 29.36 -16.52 9.32
CA LYS A 336 30.55 -17.10 8.67
C LYS A 336 30.50 -18.62 8.54
N LYS A 337 29.68 -19.31 9.34
CA LYS A 337 29.48 -20.76 9.23
C LYS A 337 28.57 -21.12 8.06
N LYS A 338 27.47 -20.38 7.86
CA LYS A 338 26.54 -20.58 6.74
C LYS A 338 27.14 -20.09 5.43
N LEU A 339 27.72 -18.89 5.45
CA LEU A 339 28.18 -18.15 4.28
C LEU A 339 29.65 -17.72 4.44
N PRO A 340 30.62 -18.66 4.35
CA PRO A 340 32.02 -18.36 4.58
C PRO A 340 32.59 -17.33 3.60
N GLY A 341 32.09 -17.25 2.37
CA GLY A 341 32.48 -16.26 1.37
C GLY A 341 31.84 -14.88 1.57
N GLY A 342 30.77 -14.80 2.37
CA GLY A 342 30.00 -13.57 2.60
C GLY A 342 28.94 -13.29 1.55
N ILE A 343 28.09 -12.27 1.81
CA ILE A 343 27.00 -11.88 0.91
C ILE A 343 27.51 -11.25 -0.39
N GLY A 344 28.58 -10.45 -0.34
CA GLY A 344 29.20 -9.86 -1.52
C GLY A 344 29.66 -10.93 -2.52
N HIS A 345 30.26 -12.02 -2.04
CA HIS A 345 30.66 -13.14 -2.88
C HIS A 345 29.45 -13.81 -3.58
N LEU A 346 28.30 -13.92 -2.91
CA LEU A 346 27.07 -14.45 -3.50
C LEU A 346 26.49 -13.49 -4.55
N ALA A 347 26.51 -12.19 -4.28
CA ALA A 347 26.07 -11.17 -5.24
C ALA A 347 26.92 -11.19 -6.51
N ASP A 348 28.26 -11.31 -6.37
CA ASP A 348 29.18 -11.44 -7.51
C ASP A 348 28.98 -12.76 -8.26
N TYR A 349 28.66 -13.84 -7.55
CA TYR A 349 28.32 -15.12 -8.16
C TYR A 349 27.04 -15.02 -9.00
N ALA A 350 25.98 -14.42 -8.44
CA ALA A 350 24.72 -14.20 -9.15
C ALA A 350 24.92 -13.35 -10.41
N HIS A 351 25.69 -12.26 -10.31
CA HIS A 351 26.02 -11.39 -11.43
C HIS A 351 26.73 -12.17 -12.57
N LYS A 352 27.68 -13.04 -12.23
CA LYS A 352 28.36 -13.90 -13.22
C LYS A 352 27.42 -14.87 -13.94
N LYS A 353 26.27 -15.21 -13.31
CA LYS A 353 25.23 -16.05 -13.90
C LYS A 353 24.15 -15.25 -14.65
N GLY A 354 24.27 -13.91 -14.70
CA GLY A 354 23.29 -13.02 -15.33
C GLY A 354 22.04 -12.79 -14.48
N VAL A 355 22.12 -13.07 -13.18
CA VAL A 355 21.03 -12.89 -12.22
C VAL A 355 21.39 -11.74 -11.28
N LYS A 356 20.45 -10.79 -11.06
CA LYS A 356 20.59 -9.74 -10.04
C LYS A 356 20.50 -10.35 -8.65
N PHE A 357 21.06 -9.67 -7.64
CA PHE A 357 21.06 -10.15 -6.27
C PHE A 357 20.40 -9.16 -5.32
N GLY A 358 19.55 -9.67 -4.43
CA GLY A 358 18.91 -8.96 -3.35
C GLY A 358 19.05 -9.67 -2.01
N ILE A 359 18.76 -8.91 -0.93
CA ILE A 359 18.87 -9.43 0.43
C ILE A 359 17.75 -8.87 1.32
N TRP A 360 17.31 -9.68 2.27
CA TRP A 360 16.31 -9.34 3.28
C TRP A 360 16.95 -8.66 4.49
N VAL A 361 16.26 -7.68 5.05
CA VAL A 361 16.61 -7.01 6.31
C VAL A 361 15.36 -6.71 7.14
N GLU A 362 15.50 -6.64 8.47
CA GLU A 362 14.48 -6.24 9.44
C GLU A 362 15.12 -5.30 10.48
N LEU A 363 15.48 -4.10 10.06
CA LEU A 363 16.39 -3.20 10.79
C LEU A 363 15.74 -2.48 11.99
N GLU A 364 14.42 -2.49 12.08
CA GLU A 364 13.66 -1.86 13.17
C GLU A 364 13.48 -2.78 14.39
N MET A 365 13.88 -4.06 14.28
CA MET A 365 13.61 -5.09 15.27
C MET A 365 14.92 -5.66 15.85
N VAL A 366 14.82 -6.18 17.08
CA VAL A 366 15.94 -6.78 17.79
C VAL A 366 15.46 -7.95 18.64
N ASN A 367 16.21 -9.04 18.68
CA ASN A 367 15.99 -10.08 19.68
C ASN A 367 16.68 -9.70 21.00
N PRO A 368 16.09 -9.98 22.17
CA PRO A 368 16.81 -9.88 23.44
C PRO A 368 18.09 -10.71 23.46
N LYS A 369 18.10 -11.83 22.72
CA LYS A 369 19.27 -12.70 22.54
C LYS A 369 20.01 -12.27 21.26
N SER A 370 20.69 -11.11 21.33
CA SER A 370 21.57 -10.55 20.30
C SER A 370 22.69 -9.75 20.95
N GLU A 371 23.80 -9.55 20.23
CA GLU A 371 24.90 -8.70 20.68
C GLU A 371 24.47 -7.24 20.76
N LEU A 372 23.55 -6.80 19.87
CA LEU A 372 22.99 -5.45 19.87
C LEU A 372 22.22 -5.18 21.18
N ALA A 373 21.32 -6.08 21.58
CA ALA A 373 20.55 -5.91 22.82
C ALA A 373 21.41 -5.97 24.09
N GLU A 374 22.55 -6.71 24.06
CA GLU A 374 23.52 -6.73 25.17
C GLU A 374 24.27 -5.41 25.29
N LYS A 375 24.60 -4.77 24.14
CA LYS A 375 25.39 -3.52 24.11
C LYS A 375 24.52 -2.29 24.35
N HIS A 376 23.30 -2.31 23.84
CA HIS A 376 22.38 -1.16 23.80
C HIS A 376 20.97 -1.53 24.25
N PRO A 377 20.79 -2.01 25.52
CA PRO A 377 19.47 -2.31 26.04
C PRO A 377 18.55 -1.07 26.11
N GLU A 378 19.14 0.13 26.21
CA GLU A 378 18.44 1.42 26.24
C GLU A 378 17.84 1.82 24.86
N TRP A 379 18.23 1.16 23.77
CA TRP A 379 17.67 1.40 22.44
C TRP A 379 16.34 0.67 22.20
N ILE A 380 15.92 -0.16 23.16
CA ILE A 380 14.67 -0.95 23.04
C ILE A 380 13.49 -0.12 23.52
N VAL A 381 12.43 -0.04 22.72
CA VAL A 381 11.14 0.54 23.13
C VAL A 381 10.66 -0.09 24.42
N ARG A 382 10.51 0.72 25.46
CA ARG A 382 10.15 0.29 26.80
C ARG A 382 9.26 1.30 27.52
N SER A 383 8.25 0.82 28.20
CA SER A 383 7.35 1.63 29.04
C SER A 383 7.87 1.69 30.48
N GLY A 384 8.83 2.58 30.73
CA GLY A 384 9.48 2.71 32.04
C GLY A 384 10.11 1.38 32.51
N ASN A 385 9.98 1.06 33.79
CA ASN A 385 10.55 -0.17 34.38
C ASN A 385 9.66 -1.42 34.21
N ARG A 386 8.72 -1.42 33.25
CA ARG A 386 7.89 -2.61 32.99
C ARG A 386 8.68 -3.68 32.27
N GLU A 387 8.31 -4.94 32.50
CA GLU A 387 8.86 -6.06 31.74
C GLU A 387 8.65 -5.91 30.24
N LEU A 388 9.63 -6.30 29.44
CA LEU A 388 9.53 -6.35 27.99
C LEU A 388 8.46 -7.36 27.57
N LEU A 389 7.56 -6.95 26.73
CA LEU A 389 6.59 -7.83 26.10
C LEU A 389 7.15 -8.31 24.76
N LEU A 390 7.48 -9.59 24.69
CA LEU A 390 8.00 -10.19 23.47
C LEU A 390 6.85 -10.67 22.57
N VAL A 391 6.92 -10.32 21.29
CA VAL A 391 6.09 -10.88 20.23
C VAL A 391 7.04 -11.42 19.18
N ARG A 392 6.85 -12.65 18.69
CA ARG A 392 7.82 -13.37 17.83
C ARG A 392 9.24 -13.42 18.41
N SER A 393 9.39 -13.44 19.74
CA SER A 393 10.69 -13.33 20.43
C SER A 393 11.46 -12.03 20.13
N GLN A 394 10.80 -11.00 19.65
CA GLN A 394 11.39 -9.73 19.22
C GLN A 394 10.98 -8.57 20.14
N CYS A 395 11.83 -7.55 20.15
CA CYS A 395 11.58 -6.18 20.61
C CYS A 395 11.67 -5.22 19.43
N VAL A 396 11.27 -3.97 19.65
CA VAL A 396 11.35 -2.87 18.68
C VAL A 396 12.46 -1.92 19.11
N LEU A 397 13.26 -1.46 18.17
CA LEU A 397 14.24 -0.39 18.38
C LEU A 397 13.55 0.98 18.44
N ASP A 398 14.01 1.87 19.31
CA ASP A 398 13.43 3.18 19.53
C ASP A 398 13.88 4.19 18.47
N LEU A 399 13.10 4.34 17.40
CA LEU A 399 13.38 5.29 16.32
C LEU A 399 13.18 6.77 16.70
N THR A 400 12.70 7.06 17.90
CA THR A 400 12.74 8.45 18.43
C THR A 400 14.16 8.87 18.75
N ASN A 401 15.08 7.93 18.95
CA ASN A 401 16.49 8.15 19.24
C ASN A 401 17.32 8.29 17.94
N PRO A 402 17.98 9.43 17.69
CA PRO A 402 18.83 9.62 16.51
C PRO A 402 19.98 8.60 16.39
N GLU A 403 20.54 8.12 17.51
CA GLU A 403 21.64 7.13 17.48
C GLU A 403 21.13 5.78 16.90
N VAL A 404 19.89 5.41 17.18
CA VAL A 404 19.24 4.23 16.59
C VAL A 404 19.02 4.42 15.09
N GLN A 405 18.59 5.64 14.67
CA GLN A 405 18.45 5.95 13.26
C GLN A 405 19.79 5.86 12.53
N ASP A 406 20.88 6.38 13.14
CA ASP A 406 22.24 6.30 12.60
C ASP A 406 22.71 4.87 12.45
N PHE A 407 22.53 4.06 13.49
CA PHE A 407 22.84 2.62 13.46
C PHE A 407 22.15 1.89 12.29
N ILE A 408 20.87 2.18 12.05
CA ILE A 408 20.11 1.53 10.96
C ILE A 408 20.67 1.95 9.59
N VAL A 409 20.97 3.25 9.40
CA VAL A 409 21.53 3.75 8.14
C VAL A 409 22.94 3.18 7.89
N GLU A 410 23.78 3.11 8.92
CA GLU A 410 25.13 2.54 8.85
C GLU A 410 25.05 1.03 8.53
N THR A 411 24.16 0.30 9.18
CA THR A 411 23.93 -1.12 8.90
C THR A 411 23.49 -1.35 7.45
N PHE A 412 22.58 -0.54 6.95
CA PHE A 412 22.16 -0.61 5.55
C PHE A 412 23.34 -0.33 4.60
N ASP A 413 24.15 0.66 4.94
CA ASP A 413 25.36 1.02 4.19
C ASP A 413 26.37 -0.12 4.13
N ASP A 414 26.67 -0.76 5.26
CA ASP A 414 27.58 -1.90 5.35
C ASP A 414 27.11 -3.08 4.49
N ILE A 415 25.81 -3.36 4.49
CA ILE A 415 25.22 -4.44 3.69
C ILE A 415 25.38 -4.13 2.19
N VAL A 416 24.91 -2.96 1.75
CA VAL A 416 24.90 -2.61 0.31
C VAL A 416 26.31 -2.41 -0.23
N SER A 417 27.23 -1.84 0.56
CA SER A 417 28.61 -1.61 0.14
C SER A 417 29.47 -2.88 0.07
N SER A 418 28.98 -4.02 0.60
CA SER A 418 29.69 -5.30 0.54
C SER A 418 29.89 -5.83 -0.89
N SER A 419 29.07 -5.42 -1.86
CA SER A 419 29.25 -5.61 -3.31
C SER A 419 28.39 -4.63 -4.09
N SER A 420 28.95 -4.06 -5.16
CA SER A 420 28.20 -3.25 -6.14
C SER A 420 27.12 -4.03 -6.91
N ASN A 421 27.11 -5.36 -6.79
CA ASN A 421 26.13 -6.25 -7.41
C ASN A 421 24.89 -6.52 -6.54
N ILE A 422 24.81 -5.95 -5.33
CA ILE A 422 23.58 -5.90 -4.53
C ILE A 422 22.72 -4.77 -5.09
N SER A 423 21.53 -5.10 -5.59
CA SER A 423 20.63 -4.15 -6.27
C SER A 423 19.22 -4.13 -5.73
N TYR A 424 18.93 -4.96 -4.72
CA TYR A 424 17.58 -5.09 -4.16
C TYR A 424 17.63 -5.38 -2.65
N ILE A 425 16.74 -4.74 -1.91
CA ILE A 425 16.53 -4.95 -0.47
C ILE A 425 15.06 -5.28 -0.22
N LYS A 426 14.76 -6.40 0.43
CA LYS A 426 13.47 -6.65 1.04
C LYS A 426 13.53 -6.15 2.49
N TRP A 427 12.87 -5.03 2.76
CA TRP A 427 12.84 -4.40 4.09
C TRP A 427 11.59 -4.82 4.83
N ASP A 428 11.76 -5.57 5.89
CA ASP A 428 10.68 -6.16 6.69
C ASP A 428 10.54 -5.51 8.08
N SER A 429 9.38 -5.74 8.70
CA SER A 429 9.10 -5.40 10.09
C SER A 429 7.95 -6.27 10.61
N ASN A 430 8.20 -7.10 11.62
CA ASN A 430 7.34 -8.25 11.92
C ASN A 430 6.70 -8.20 13.33
N ARG A 431 6.47 -7.00 13.88
CA ARG A 431 5.74 -6.91 15.14
C ARG A 431 5.08 -5.54 15.36
N PHE A 432 4.11 -5.51 16.26
CA PHE A 432 3.45 -4.32 16.80
C PHE A 432 4.29 -3.65 17.89
N ILE A 433 4.02 -2.36 18.18
CA ILE A 433 4.49 -1.71 19.40
C ILE A 433 3.43 -1.90 20.49
N ASN A 434 3.75 -2.74 21.46
CA ASN A 434 2.97 -2.91 22.67
C ASN A 434 3.72 -2.19 23.82
N ARG A 435 3.00 -1.54 24.74
CA ARG A 435 3.60 -0.83 25.89
C ARG A 435 4.64 0.18 25.43
N ALA A 436 4.20 1.13 24.59
CA ALA A 436 5.06 2.18 24.06
C ALA A 436 5.70 3.04 25.14
N GLY A 437 6.90 3.51 24.86
CA GLY A 437 7.69 4.42 25.67
C GLY A 437 9.13 4.44 25.17
N SER A 438 9.84 5.50 25.50
CA SER A 438 11.21 5.77 25.08
C SER A 438 12.07 6.11 26.27
N GLU A 439 13.27 5.51 26.38
CA GLU A 439 14.27 5.95 27.36
C GLU A 439 14.99 7.24 26.89
N TYR A 440 14.91 7.56 25.60
CA TYR A 440 15.47 8.76 25.01
C TYR A 440 14.60 10.01 25.22
N LEU A 441 13.27 9.87 25.06
CA LEU A 441 12.36 11.00 25.21
C LEU A 441 12.22 11.42 26.67
N PRO A 442 12.25 12.73 27.01
CA PRO A 442 12.00 13.23 28.34
C PRO A 442 10.56 12.95 28.77
N ALA A 443 10.30 12.98 30.06
CA ALA A 443 9.03 12.57 30.67
C ALA A 443 7.80 13.34 30.14
N ASP A 444 7.96 14.62 29.86
CA ASP A 444 6.93 15.52 29.32
C ASP A 444 6.66 15.30 27.83
N LYS A 445 7.58 14.66 27.10
CA LYS A 445 7.45 14.35 25.67
C LYS A 445 7.15 12.87 25.37
N GLN A 446 6.84 12.05 26.38
CA GLN A 446 6.48 10.64 26.14
C GLN A 446 5.23 10.48 25.25
N SER A 447 4.30 11.44 25.29
CA SER A 447 3.13 11.44 24.41
C SER A 447 3.43 11.72 22.94
N HIS A 448 4.64 12.22 22.60
CA HIS A 448 5.11 12.39 21.22
C HIS A 448 5.55 11.07 20.58
N PHE A 449 5.80 10.03 21.36
CA PHE A 449 6.42 8.78 20.92
C PHE A 449 5.85 8.25 19.60
N TRP A 450 4.52 8.16 19.48
CA TRP A 450 3.88 7.58 18.30
C TRP A 450 4.13 8.36 17.01
N VAL A 451 4.24 9.67 17.10
CA VAL A 451 4.50 10.55 15.96
C VAL A 451 6.00 10.61 15.66
N ASP A 452 6.82 10.79 16.70
CA ASP A 452 8.28 10.92 16.56
C ASP A 452 8.91 9.61 16.09
N TYR A 453 8.37 8.45 16.49
CA TYR A 453 8.80 7.15 15.98
C TYR A 453 8.67 7.06 14.44
N ILE A 454 7.53 7.45 13.89
CA ILE A 454 7.30 7.40 12.44
C ILE A 454 8.11 8.47 11.71
N ASN A 455 8.26 9.65 12.30
CA ASN A 455 9.14 10.68 11.73
C ASN A 455 10.60 10.19 11.71
N GLY A 456 11.04 9.48 12.75
CA GLY A 456 12.35 8.82 12.78
C GLY A 456 12.50 7.75 11.69
N LEU A 457 11.47 6.93 11.49
CA LEU A 457 11.44 5.94 10.40
C LEU A 457 11.56 6.61 9.03
N TYR A 458 10.80 7.67 8.79
CA TYR A 458 10.87 8.41 7.52
C TYR A 458 12.21 9.12 7.33
N SER A 459 12.84 9.58 8.41
CA SER A 459 14.22 10.12 8.37
C SER A 459 15.22 9.06 7.89
N VAL A 460 15.11 7.84 8.41
CA VAL A 460 15.95 6.70 7.97
C VAL A 460 15.69 6.38 6.50
N TYR A 461 14.44 6.23 6.08
CA TYR A 461 14.09 5.93 4.69
C TYR A 461 14.58 7.02 3.72
N ASP A 462 14.42 8.29 4.07
CA ASP A 462 14.88 9.43 3.26
C ASP A 462 16.41 9.43 3.09
N ARG A 463 17.15 9.21 4.19
CA ARG A 463 18.61 9.11 4.19
C ARG A 463 19.12 7.96 3.33
N VAL A 464 18.50 6.78 3.48
CA VAL A 464 18.82 5.59 2.68
C VAL A 464 18.52 5.85 1.21
N ARG A 465 17.33 6.36 0.89
CA ARG A 465 16.94 6.60 -0.51
C ARG A 465 17.80 7.66 -1.20
N LYS A 466 18.18 8.71 -0.48
CA LYS A 466 19.10 9.76 -1.02
C LYS A 466 20.49 9.20 -1.31
N LYS A 467 21.01 8.32 -0.45
CA LYS A 467 22.34 7.72 -0.63
C LYS A 467 22.35 6.63 -1.70
N TYR A 468 21.27 5.85 -1.78
CA TYR A 468 21.13 4.68 -2.67
C TYR A 468 19.90 4.78 -3.57
N PRO A 469 19.82 5.82 -4.43
CA PRO A 469 18.64 6.02 -5.29
C PRO A 469 18.41 4.89 -6.29
N HIS A 470 19.44 4.11 -6.63
CA HIS A 470 19.41 3.02 -7.63
C HIS A 470 19.03 1.65 -7.04
N ILE A 471 18.96 1.51 -5.72
CA ILE A 471 18.58 0.24 -5.08
C ILE A 471 17.05 0.09 -5.10
N THR A 472 16.57 -1.02 -5.59
CA THR A 472 15.15 -1.39 -5.47
C THR A 472 14.88 -1.82 -4.03
N ILE A 473 13.88 -1.22 -3.39
CA ILE A 473 13.48 -1.57 -2.02
C ILE A 473 12.04 -2.06 -2.03
N GLN A 474 11.82 -3.29 -1.59
CA GLN A 474 10.50 -3.86 -1.36
C GLN A 474 10.07 -3.59 0.08
N LEU A 475 8.92 -2.96 0.24
CA LEU A 475 8.25 -2.80 1.52
C LEU A 475 7.63 -4.13 1.95
N CYS A 476 8.01 -4.62 3.12
CA CYS A 476 7.39 -5.75 3.79
C CYS A 476 7.13 -5.39 5.27
N SER A 477 6.04 -5.88 5.80
CA SER A 477 5.73 -5.78 7.23
C SER A 477 4.79 -6.93 7.58
N SER A 478 5.34 -8.13 7.79
CA SER A 478 4.57 -9.38 7.83
C SER A 478 3.60 -9.46 6.63
N GLY A 479 4.08 -9.22 5.44
CA GLY A 479 3.24 -8.96 4.27
C GLY A 479 2.84 -7.51 4.16
N GLY A 480 1.53 -7.23 3.96
CA GLY A 480 0.95 -5.91 3.74
C GLY A 480 0.66 -5.08 4.99
N GLY A 481 1.31 -5.38 6.13
CA GLY A 481 1.02 -4.71 7.41
C GLY A 481 1.36 -3.22 7.47
N ARG A 482 2.11 -2.69 6.50
CA ARG A 482 2.45 -1.26 6.36
C ARG A 482 2.20 -0.77 4.93
N LEU A 483 1.09 -1.19 4.34
CA LEU A 483 0.73 -0.80 2.98
C LEU A 483 0.01 0.55 2.99
N ASP A 484 0.76 1.64 2.90
CA ASP A 484 0.29 3.01 2.83
C ASP A 484 1.18 3.87 1.93
N PHE A 485 0.69 5.01 1.46
CA PHE A 485 1.44 5.91 0.59
C PHE A 485 2.54 6.71 1.31
N GLY A 486 2.54 6.75 2.65
CA GLY A 486 3.60 7.39 3.43
C GLY A 486 4.91 6.61 3.37
N ALA A 487 4.84 5.27 3.52
CA ALA A 487 5.99 4.40 3.34
C ALA A 487 6.31 4.18 1.86
N LEU A 488 5.29 4.00 1.01
CA LEU A 488 5.47 3.59 -0.38
C LEU A 488 6.31 4.56 -1.20
N LYS A 489 6.27 5.87 -0.90
CA LYS A 489 7.10 6.88 -1.57
C LYS A 489 8.61 6.65 -1.45
N TYR A 490 9.04 5.84 -0.50
CA TYR A 490 10.45 5.45 -0.31
C TYR A 490 10.75 4.06 -0.87
N HIS A 491 9.73 3.35 -1.37
CA HIS A 491 9.83 1.97 -1.83
C HIS A 491 9.43 1.83 -3.30
N ASP A 492 9.85 0.74 -3.91
CA ASP A 492 9.60 0.44 -5.32
C ASP A 492 8.40 -0.49 -5.50
N GLU A 493 8.13 -1.31 -4.50
CA GLU A 493 7.05 -2.30 -4.49
C GLU A 493 6.74 -2.73 -3.06
N VAL A 494 5.65 -3.46 -2.88
CA VAL A 494 5.22 -4.05 -1.61
C VAL A 494 5.04 -5.56 -1.73
N TRP A 495 5.43 -6.27 -0.69
CA TRP A 495 5.01 -7.63 -0.45
C TRP A 495 3.63 -7.62 0.18
N ALA A 496 2.58 -7.79 -0.63
CA ALA A 496 1.19 -7.54 -0.23
C ALA A 496 0.67 -8.51 0.85
N SER A 497 1.23 -9.72 0.92
CA SER A 497 0.89 -10.74 1.93
C SER A 497 1.92 -11.85 1.97
N ASP A 498 2.19 -12.36 3.16
CA ASP A 498 2.96 -13.60 3.37
C ASP A 498 2.19 -14.85 2.91
N ASN A 499 0.89 -14.73 2.70
CA ASN A 499 0.08 -15.82 2.19
C ASN A 499 0.23 -15.96 0.67
N THR A 500 0.98 -16.97 0.25
CA THR A 500 1.24 -17.32 -1.15
C THR A 500 0.21 -18.25 -1.77
N ASN A 501 -0.84 -18.65 -1.01
CA ASN A 501 -1.92 -19.48 -1.52
C ASN A 501 -2.67 -18.78 -2.67
N PRO A 502 -2.80 -19.38 -3.86
CA PRO A 502 -3.36 -18.70 -5.02
C PRO A 502 -4.83 -18.28 -4.84
N LEU A 503 -5.65 -19.06 -4.14
CA LEU A 503 -7.03 -18.67 -3.84
C LEU A 503 -7.07 -17.44 -2.93
N SER A 504 -6.29 -17.42 -1.84
CA SER A 504 -6.20 -16.26 -0.95
C SER A 504 -5.69 -15.02 -1.70
N ARG A 505 -4.72 -15.20 -2.60
CA ARG A 505 -4.13 -14.10 -3.39
C ARG A 505 -5.12 -13.47 -4.38
N ILE A 506 -6.11 -14.21 -4.89
CA ILE A 506 -7.17 -13.62 -5.72
C ILE A 506 -7.88 -12.51 -4.95
N PHE A 507 -8.27 -12.74 -3.69
CA PHE A 507 -8.92 -11.74 -2.84
C PHE A 507 -7.98 -10.63 -2.39
N ILE A 508 -6.76 -10.98 -1.94
CA ILE A 508 -5.75 -10.02 -1.47
C ILE A 508 -5.34 -9.08 -2.60
N GLN A 509 -5.04 -9.59 -3.79
CA GLN A 509 -4.68 -8.79 -4.96
C GLN A 509 -5.85 -7.93 -5.44
N TYR A 510 -7.08 -8.45 -5.41
CA TYR A 510 -8.28 -7.69 -5.75
C TYR A 510 -8.45 -6.45 -4.86
N GLY A 511 -8.34 -6.62 -3.54
CA GLY A 511 -8.42 -5.51 -2.58
C GLY A 511 -7.22 -4.55 -2.69
N THR A 512 -6.00 -5.09 -2.78
CA THR A 512 -4.78 -4.28 -2.94
C THR A 512 -4.85 -3.40 -4.19
N ASN A 513 -5.31 -3.96 -5.30
CA ASN A 513 -5.39 -3.25 -6.57
C ASN A 513 -6.58 -2.25 -6.65
N MET A 514 -7.31 -2.04 -5.57
CA MET A 514 -8.23 -0.89 -5.47
C MET A 514 -7.48 0.45 -5.41
N PHE A 515 -6.29 0.45 -4.80
CA PHE A 515 -5.47 1.66 -4.62
C PHE A 515 -4.06 1.54 -5.20
N PHE A 516 -3.48 0.33 -5.24
CA PHE A 516 -2.08 0.12 -5.58
C PHE A 516 -1.94 -0.65 -6.91
N PRO A 517 -1.14 -0.15 -7.88
CA PRO A 517 -1.01 -0.78 -9.18
C PRO A 517 -0.28 -2.13 -9.13
N ALA A 518 -0.47 -2.96 -10.15
CA ALA A 518 0.16 -4.28 -10.25
C ALA A 518 1.70 -4.24 -10.19
N ILE A 519 2.32 -3.17 -10.71
CA ILE A 519 3.79 -2.97 -10.62
C ILE A 519 4.27 -2.90 -9.16
N ALA A 520 3.43 -2.38 -8.27
CA ALA A 520 3.74 -2.29 -6.84
C ALA A 520 3.48 -3.59 -6.09
N THR A 521 2.75 -4.55 -6.64
CA THR A 521 2.23 -5.71 -5.92
C THR A 521 3.03 -6.96 -6.22
N GLY A 522 3.91 -7.39 -5.31
CA GLY A 522 4.64 -8.66 -5.39
C GLY A 522 3.69 -9.85 -5.29
N ALA A 523 3.82 -10.84 -6.20
CA ALA A 523 3.03 -12.05 -6.23
C ALA A 523 3.90 -13.25 -6.59
N HIS A 524 3.98 -14.25 -5.72
CA HIS A 524 4.90 -15.36 -5.88
C HIS A 524 4.19 -16.71 -6.07
N VAL A 525 4.77 -17.54 -6.91
CA VAL A 525 4.44 -18.96 -7.06
C VAL A 525 5.14 -19.73 -5.96
N SER A 526 4.38 -20.42 -5.11
CA SER A 526 4.87 -21.28 -4.03
C SER A 526 4.68 -22.77 -4.33
N ILE A 527 5.07 -23.64 -3.41
CA ILE A 527 4.87 -25.09 -3.51
C ILE A 527 3.39 -25.51 -3.44
N SER A 528 3.10 -26.74 -3.84
CA SER A 528 1.81 -27.39 -3.60
C SER A 528 2.05 -28.75 -2.93
N PRO A 529 1.41 -29.06 -1.77
CA PRO A 529 0.46 -28.20 -1.04
C PRO A 529 1.09 -26.95 -0.45
N ASN A 530 0.33 -25.84 -0.41
CA ASN A 530 0.79 -24.56 0.11
C ASN A 530 1.21 -24.63 1.60
N HIS A 531 2.24 -23.90 1.99
CA HIS A 531 2.78 -23.94 3.35
C HIS A 531 1.77 -23.53 4.43
N GLN A 532 1.01 -22.44 4.20
CA GLN A 532 0.08 -21.89 5.19
C GLN A 532 -1.25 -22.66 5.18
N THR A 533 -1.89 -22.79 4.03
CA THR A 533 -3.26 -23.25 3.91
C THR A 533 -3.40 -24.77 3.69
N LYS A 534 -2.30 -25.45 3.32
CA LYS A 534 -2.27 -26.86 2.90
C LYS A 534 -3.11 -27.17 1.65
N MET A 535 -3.57 -26.13 0.95
CA MET A 535 -4.32 -26.27 -0.29
C MET A 535 -3.45 -26.82 -1.41
N HIS A 536 -4.01 -27.71 -2.21
CA HIS A 536 -3.43 -28.19 -3.46
C HIS A 536 -3.91 -27.35 -4.65
N ALA A 537 -2.99 -26.89 -5.48
CA ALA A 537 -3.29 -26.18 -6.72
C ALA A 537 -2.29 -26.58 -7.80
N SER A 538 -2.75 -26.65 -9.05
CA SER A 538 -1.89 -26.93 -10.19
C SER A 538 -0.80 -25.86 -10.34
N LEU A 539 0.31 -26.19 -10.97
CA LEU A 539 1.37 -25.21 -11.23
C LEU A 539 0.87 -24.09 -12.13
N LYS A 540 0.01 -24.41 -13.11
CA LYS A 540 -0.65 -23.42 -13.98
C LYS A 540 -1.45 -22.39 -13.15
N TYR A 541 -2.34 -22.86 -12.27
CA TYR A 541 -3.18 -21.98 -11.45
C TYR A 541 -2.35 -21.04 -10.58
N ARG A 542 -1.27 -21.55 -9.96
CA ARG A 542 -0.34 -20.75 -9.15
C ARG A 542 0.36 -19.66 -9.99
N PHE A 543 0.83 -20.00 -11.21
CA PHE A 543 1.44 -19.03 -12.12
C PHE A 543 0.44 -18.00 -12.61
N ASP A 544 -0.73 -18.42 -13.07
CA ASP A 544 -1.73 -17.49 -13.64
C ASP A 544 -2.19 -16.45 -12.62
N VAL A 545 -2.38 -16.85 -11.35
CA VAL A 545 -2.71 -15.90 -10.27
C VAL A 545 -1.54 -14.95 -9.97
N ALA A 546 -0.31 -15.45 -9.93
CA ALA A 546 0.86 -14.64 -9.65
C ALA A 546 1.20 -13.67 -10.80
N MET A 547 0.90 -14.03 -12.05
CA MET A 547 1.13 -13.19 -13.24
C MET A 547 0.28 -11.91 -13.27
N ALA A 548 -0.82 -11.84 -12.52
CA ALA A 548 -1.65 -10.63 -12.40
C ALA A 548 -1.01 -9.53 -11.52
N GLY A 549 0.19 -9.76 -11.00
CA GLY A 549 1.02 -8.82 -10.27
C GLY A 549 2.46 -8.82 -10.76
N ARG A 550 3.41 -8.41 -9.92
CA ARG A 550 4.85 -8.57 -10.17
C ARG A 550 5.23 -10.01 -9.85
N LEU A 551 5.40 -10.82 -10.89
CA LEU A 551 5.69 -12.25 -10.77
C LEU A 551 6.99 -12.54 -10.03
N GLY A 552 6.94 -13.47 -9.11
CA GLY A 552 8.08 -14.13 -8.52
C GLY A 552 7.80 -15.59 -8.20
N MET A 553 8.80 -16.27 -7.67
CA MET A 553 8.71 -17.63 -7.14
C MET A 553 9.28 -17.68 -5.73
N GLU A 554 8.73 -18.56 -4.90
CA GLU A 554 9.16 -18.76 -3.52
C GLU A 554 9.13 -20.25 -3.18
N LEU A 555 9.99 -20.98 -3.87
CA LEU A 555 10.16 -22.44 -3.77
C LEU A 555 11.60 -22.82 -4.20
N GLN A 556 11.94 -24.09 -4.13
CA GLN A 556 13.17 -24.59 -4.74
C GLN A 556 12.90 -24.97 -6.22
N PRO A 557 13.41 -24.21 -7.20
CA PRO A 557 13.13 -24.53 -8.62
C PRO A 557 13.60 -25.91 -9.04
N GLU A 558 14.62 -26.47 -8.35
CA GLU A 558 15.13 -27.81 -8.62
C GLU A 558 14.10 -28.92 -8.35
N ASP A 559 13.07 -28.64 -7.53
CA ASP A 559 12.01 -29.62 -7.23
C ASP A 559 11.02 -29.77 -8.41
N LEU A 560 10.97 -28.78 -9.32
CA LEU A 560 10.18 -28.85 -10.55
C LEU A 560 10.91 -29.71 -11.59
N GLN A 561 10.34 -30.86 -11.94
CA GLN A 561 10.93 -31.83 -12.85
C GLN A 561 10.02 -32.10 -14.07
N GLY A 562 10.58 -32.67 -15.14
CA GLY A 562 9.83 -33.09 -16.32
C GLY A 562 8.97 -31.96 -16.93
N ASP A 563 7.69 -32.21 -17.11
CA ASP A 563 6.74 -31.28 -17.73
C ASP A 563 6.52 -30.01 -16.89
N GLU A 564 6.59 -30.10 -15.55
CA GLU A 564 6.47 -28.93 -14.69
C GLU A 564 7.61 -27.95 -14.89
N ARG A 565 8.85 -28.45 -15.04
CA ARG A 565 10.02 -27.62 -15.34
C ARG A 565 9.88 -26.88 -16.68
N VAL A 566 9.44 -27.59 -17.71
CA VAL A 566 9.21 -27.01 -19.05
C VAL A 566 8.10 -25.97 -18.98
N PHE A 567 7.00 -26.29 -18.29
CA PHE A 567 5.87 -25.37 -18.11
C PHE A 567 6.32 -24.09 -17.39
N ALA A 568 7.04 -24.19 -16.26
CA ALA A 568 7.49 -23.04 -15.48
C ALA A 568 8.40 -22.10 -16.28
N LYS A 569 9.35 -22.63 -17.06
CA LYS A 569 10.20 -21.84 -17.96
C LYS A 569 9.36 -21.07 -18.98
N ASN A 570 8.42 -21.76 -19.63
CA ASN A 570 7.53 -21.14 -20.62
C ASN A 570 6.62 -20.08 -19.99
N ALA A 571 6.13 -20.33 -18.78
CA ALA A 571 5.29 -19.38 -18.03
C ALA A 571 6.07 -18.10 -17.67
N ILE A 572 7.33 -18.21 -17.25
CA ILE A 572 8.20 -17.07 -17.01
C ILE A 572 8.44 -16.25 -18.29
N GLU A 573 8.72 -16.89 -19.40
CA GLU A 573 8.88 -16.20 -20.69
C GLU A 573 7.57 -15.56 -21.16
N THR A 574 6.44 -16.23 -20.98
CA THR A 574 5.10 -15.66 -21.24
C THR A 574 4.88 -14.40 -20.40
N TYR A 575 5.20 -14.45 -19.10
CA TYR A 575 5.07 -13.27 -18.25
C TYR A 575 5.94 -12.10 -18.72
N LYS A 576 7.19 -12.34 -19.11
CA LYS A 576 8.06 -11.28 -19.64
C LYS A 576 7.49 -10.58 -20.86
N GLN A 577 6.71 -11.29 -21.69
CA GLN A 577 6.01 -10.72 -22.84
C GLN A 577 4.82 -9.83 -22.42
N ILE A 578 4.03 -10.28 -21.44
CA ILE A 578 2.81 -9.58 -21.02
C ILE A 578 3.05 -8.55 -19.91
N ARG A 579 4.16 -8.63 -19.16
CA ARG A 579 4.41 -7.78 -17.99
C ARG A 579 4.36 -6.27 -18.25
N PRO A 580 4.75 -5.72 -19.43
CA PRO A 580 4.58 -4.29 -19.68
C PRO A 580 3.08 -3.86 -19.62
N ILE A 581 2.18 -4.73 -20.09
CA ILE A 581 0.74 -4.48 -20.06
C ILE A 581 0.23 -4.62 -18.64
N VAL A 582 0.62 -5.67 -17.90
CA VAL A 582 0.20 -5.90 -16.52
C VAL A 582 0.71 -4.81 -15.59
N GLN A 583 1.98 -4.40 -15.69
CA GLN A 583 2.61 -3.45 -14.78
C GLN A 583 2.19 -2.00 -15.05
N PHE A 584 1.90 -1.62 -16.30
CA PHE A 584 1.62 -0.23 -16.69
C PHE A 584 0.22 0.02 -17.24
N GLY A 585 -0.52 -1.04 -17.59
CA GLY A 585 -1.86 -0.94 -18.17
C GLY A 585 -2.91 -0.48 -17.17
N ASP A 586 -4.05 -0.07 -17.73
CA ASP A 586 -5.26 0.26 -16.99
C ASP A 586 -5.97 -1.02 -16.55
N LEU A 587 -6.27 -1.11 -15.24
CA LEU A 587 -6.98 -2.26 -14.67
C LEU A 587 -8.49 -2.10 -14.84
N TYR A 588 -9.12 -3.17 -15.32
CA TYR A 588 -10.57 -3.39 -15.36
C TYR A 588 -10.90 -4.70 -14.64
N ARG A 589 -11.71 -4.66 -13.60
CA ARG A 589 -12.20 -5.83 -12.89
C ARG A 589 -13.50 -6.29 -13.54
N LEU A 590 -13.46 -7.42 -14.21
CA LEU A 590 -14.58 -7.91 -15.04
C LEU A 590 -15.57 -8.73 -14.21
N VAL A 591 -15.04 -9.53 -13.26
CA VAL A 591 -15.83 -10.32 -12.31
C VAL A 591 -15.18 -10.20 -10.94
N SER A 592 -15.98 -9.83 -9.95
CA SER A 592 -15.50 -9.70 -8.56
C SER A 592 -15.42 -11.07 -7.89
N PRO A 593 -14.36 -11.38 -7.11
CA PRO A 593 -14.31 -12.61 -6.32
C PRO A 593 -15.33 -12.64 -5.17
N TYR A 594 -16.00 -11.52 -4.89
CA TYR A 594 -17.07 -11.40 -3.90
C TYR A 594 -18.47 -11.61 -4.49
N ASP A 595 -18.59 -11.69 -5.82
CA ASP A 595 -19.85 -12.00 -6.48
C ASP A 595 -20.18 -13.49 -6.30
N GLU A 596 -21.47 -13.82 -6.37
CA GLU A 596 -21.92 -15.21 -6.37
C GLU A 596 -21.41 -15.94 -7.63
N GLY A 597 -21.01 -17.18 -7.49
CA GLY A 597 -20.62 -18.03 -8.62
C GLY A 597 -19.17 -18.52 -8.60
N GLY A 598 -18.35 -18.19 -7.58
CA GLY A 598 -17.02 -18.78 -7.40
C GLY A 598 -16.00 -18.48 -8.51
N TRP A 599 -16.08 -17.28 -9.11
CA TRP A 599 -15.24 -16.82 -10.19
C TRP A 599 -14.62 -15.45 -9.91
N ALA A 600 -13.49 -15.18 -10.56
CA ALA A 600 -12.95 -13.84 -10.65
C ALA A 600 -12.32 -13.62 -12.02
N ALA A 601 -12.43 -12.40 -12.56
CA ALA A 601 -11.75 -12.03 -13.78
C ALA A 601 -11.29 -10.57 -13.74
N SER A 602 -10.10 -10.31 -14.25
CA SER A 602 -9.52 -8.98 -14.39
C SER A 602 -8.81 -8.84 -15.73
N MET A 603 -8.65 -7.61 -16.17
CA MET A 603 -8.02 -7.28 -17.45
C MET A 603 -7.16 -6.05 -17.30
N TYR A 604 -5.97 -6.10 -17.88
CA TYR A 604 -5.09 -4.93 -18.03
C TYR A 604 -5.05 -4.53 -19.50
N VAL A 605 -5.24 -3.25 -19.77
CA VAL A 605 -5.25 -2.68 -21.12
C VAL A 605 -4.14 -1.66 -21.23
N ASP A 606 -3.30 -1.73 -22.26
CA ASP A 606 -2.29 -0.69 -22.49
C ASP A 606 -2.93 0.68 -22.80
N LYS A 607 -2.19 1.76 -22.57
CA LYS A 607 -2.72 3.14 -22.72
C LYS A 607 -3.17 3.47 -24.16
N ASP A 608 -2.60 2.80 -25.16
CA ASP A 608 -2.94 2.98 -26.58
C ASP A 608 -4.13 2.12 -27.02
N LYS A 609 -4.63 1.24 -26.14
CA LYS A 609 -5.69 0.26 -26.43
C LYS A 609 -5.35 -0.65 -27.61
N LYS A 610 -4.07 -1.04 -27.73
CA LYS A 610 -3.58 -1.97 -28.75
C LYS A 610 -3.48 -3.39 -28.22
N ASN A 611 -3.13 -3.50 -26.94
CA ASN A 611 -2.92 -4.78 -26.30
C ASN A 611 -3.64 -4.83 -24.96
N ALA A 612 -4.12 -6.02 -24.62
CA ALA A 612 -4.64 -6.29 -23.30
C ALA A 612 -4.35 -7.72 -22.85
N VAL A 613 -4.37 -7.94 -21.54
CA VAL A 613 -4.24 -9.28 -20.94
C VAL A 613 -5.39 -9.51 -19.99
N VAL A 614 -6.10 -10.60 -20.17
CA VAL A 614 -7.20 -11.05 -19.31
C VAL A 614 -6.73 -12.21 -18.47
N PHE A 615 -7.05 -12.17 -17.18
CA PHE A 615 -6.90 -13.26 -16.22
C PHE A 615 -8.27 -13.64 -15.69
N ALA A 616 -8.62 -14.92 -15.76
CA ALA A 616 -9.86 -15.48 -15.22
C ALA A 616 -9.56 -16.72 -14.37
N TYR A 617 -10.25 -16.85 -13.24
CA TYR A 617 -10.00 -17.90 -12.25
C TYR A 617 -11.32 -18.52 -11.81
N SER A 618 -11.38 -19.84 -11.77
CA SER A 618 -12.46 -20.60 -11.12
C SER A 618 -11.98 -21.12 -9.77
N PHE A 619 -12.79 -21.02 -8.74
CA PHE A 619 -12.49 -21.55 -7.40
C PHE A 619 -13.65 -22.31 -6.76
N GLU A 620 -14.74 -22.54 -7.52
CA GLU A 620 -15.81 -23.45 -7.21
C GLU A 620 -16.03 -24.43 -8.38
N PHE A 621 -16.64 -25.57 -8.12
CA PHE A 621 -17.00 -26.52 -9.15
C PHE A 621 -18.44 -26.27 -9.64
N HIS A 622 -18.58 -25.92 -10.90
CA HIS A 622 -19.86 -25.53 -11.52
C HIS A 622 -20.58 -26.68 -12.25
N GLY A 623 -20.03 -27.88 -12.22
CA GLY A 623 -20.57 -29.02 -12.96
C GLY A 623 -19.82 -29.30 -14.26
N ARG A 624 -20.26 -30.28 -15.02
CA ARG A 624 -19.70 -30.55 -16.36
C ARG A 624 -20.38 -29.65 -17.39
N ASP A 625 -19.60 -29.23 -18.39
CA ASP A 625 -20.08 -28.40 -19.51
C ASP A 625 -20.59 -26.99 -19.05
N CYS A 626 -20.04 -26.47 -17.98
CA CYS A 626 -20.29 -25.08 -17.55
C CYS A 626 -19.38 -24.12 -18.28
N PHE A 627 -19.91 -22.93 -18.60
CA PHE A 627 -19.15 -21.84 -19.23
C PHE A 627 -19.17 -20.63 -18.33
N LEU A 628 -18.01 -20.02 -18.12
CA LEU A 628 -17.93 -18.67 -17.60
C LEU A 628 -18.09 -17.70 -18.77
N GLU A 629 -19.09 -16.85 -18.67
CA GLU A 629 -19.29 -15.72 -19.58
C GLU A 629 -18.93 -14.43 -18.87
N PHE A 630 -18.08 -13.62 -19.49
CA PHE A 630 -17.77 -12.27 -18.99
C PHE A 630 -17.48 -11.34 -20.15
N LYS A 631 -17.94 -10.09 -20.00
CA LYS A 631 -17.70 -9.01 -20.95
C LYS A 631 -16.36 -8.38 -20.68
N LEU A 632 -15.64 -7.99 -21.71
CA LEU A 632 -14.43 -7.21 -21.60
C LEU A 632 -14.76 -5.72 -21.44
N ASP A 633 -13.76 -4.91 -21.09
CA ASP A 633 -13.92 -3.48 -20.92
C ASP A 633 -12.63 -2.74 -21.34
N GLY A 634 -12.72 -1.44 -21.57
CA GLY A 634 -11.57 -0.56 -21.85
C GLY A 634 -10.97 -0.66 -23.25
N LEU A 635 -11.44 -1.55 -24.11
CA LEU A 635 -10.99 -1.64 -25.51
C LEU A 635 -11.54 -0.48 -26.37
N ASP A 636 -11.03 -0.34 -27.58
CA ASP A 636 -11.58 0.56 -28.58
C ASP A 636 -12.63 -0.21 -29.39
N GLU A 637 -13.89 0.25 -29.40
CA GLU A 637 -15.01 -0.41 -30.09
C GLU A 637 -14.75 -0.64 -31.58
N LYS A 638 -14.01 0.26 -32.23
CA LYS A 638 -13.77 0.26 -33.69
C LYS A 638 -12.59 -0.57 -34.12
N LYS A 639 -11.68 -0.90 -33.20
CA LYS A 639 -10.50 -1.70 -33.51
C LYS A 639 -10.84 -3.18 -33.60
N LYS A 640 -10.04 -3.94 -34.33
CA LYS A 640 -10.09 -5.39 -34.41
C LYS A 640 -8.98 -5.99 -33.56
N TYR A 641 -9.30 -7.06 -32.86
CA TYR A 641 -8.37 -7.70 -31.94
C TYR A 641 -8.35 -9.21 -32.17
N LYS A 642 -7.15 -9.78 -32.19
CA LYS A 642 -6.93 -11.20 -32.13
C LYS A 642 -6.87 -11.63 -30.67
N LEU A 643 -7.64 -12.66 -30.28
CA LEU A 643 -7.55 -13.34 -28.98
C LEU A 643 -6.67 -14.55 -29.07
N THR A 644 -5.71 -14.70 -28.13
CA THR A 644 -4.85 -15.88 -28.03
C THR A 644 -4.76 -16.32 -26.58
N GLU A 645 -5.14 -17.57 -26.30
CA GLU A 645 -5.00 -18.16 -24.96
C GLU A 645 -3.54 -18.53 -24.73
N LEU A 646 -3.00 -17.99 -23.63
CA LEU A 646 -1.62 -18.17 -23.18
C LEU A 646 -1.54 -19.24 -22.08
N ASN A 647 -0.30 -19.63 -21.74
CA ASN A 647 0.03 -20.45 -20.57
C ASN A 647 -0.80 -21.76 -20.44
N ARG A 648 -1.09 -22.43 -21.55
CA ARG A 648 -1.88 -23.66 -21.59
C ARG A 648 -1.06 -24.87 -21.19
N MET A 649 -1.65 -25.80 -20.43
CA MET A 649 -1.05 -27.10 -20.12
C MET A 649 -1.31 -28.17 -21.19
N GLY A 650 -2.05 -27.89 -22.24
CA GLY A 650 -2.41 -28.81 -23.31
C GLY A 650 -2.46 -28.11 -24.67
N LYS A 651 -2.73 -28.91 -25.71
CA LYS A 651 -2.83 -28.39 -27.09
C LYS A 651 -4.17 -27.74 -27.39
N LYS A 652 -5.25 -28.18 -26.69
CA LYS A 652 -6.61 -27.68 -26.91
C LYS A 652 -6.82 -26.40 -26.10
N SER A 653 -7.40 -25.37 -26.72
CA SER A 653 -7.82 -24.17 -26.05
C SER A 653 -9.14 -24.38 -25.31
N SER A 654 -9.30 -23.71 -24.17
CA SER A 654 -10.55 -23.66 -23.39
C SER A 654 -11.57 -22.70 -24.02
N PHE A 655 -11.17 -21.90 -24.98
CA PHE A 655 -12.00 -20.93 -25.67
C PHE A 655 -12.10 -21.25 -27.18
N TRP A 656 -13.33 -21.44 -27.68
CA TRP A 656 -13.58 -21.76 -29.09
C TRP A 656 -13.15 -20.65 -30.07
N GLY A 657 -13.07 -19.38 -29.59
CA GLY A 657 -12.63 -18.22 -30.35
C GLY A 657 -11.12 -17.99 -30.32
N ASN A 658 -10.32 -18.92 -29.79
CA ASN A 658 -8.87 -18.79 -29.75
C ASN A 658 -8.29 -18.60 -31.14
N ASP A 659 -7.34 -17.66 -31.27
CA ASP A 659 -6.70 -17.21 -32.49
C ASP A 659 -7.64 -16.60 -33.54
N LYS A 660 -8.88 -16.28 -33.19
CA LYS A 660 -9.84 -15.58 -34.03
C LYS A 660 -9.78 -14.07 -33.79
N ILE A 661 -10.36 -13.33 -34.73
CA ILE A 661 -10.42 -11.87 -34.72
C ILE A 661 -11.83 -11.43 -34.40
N PHE A 662 -11.96 -10.48 -33.48
CA PHE A 662 -13.19 -9.84 -33.04
C PHE A 662 -13.04 -8.34 -33.08
N THR A 663 -14.14 -7.60 -33.16
CA THR A 663 -14.12 -6.16 -32.89
C THR A 663 -14.11 -5.90 -31.39
N GLY A 664 -13.58 -4.73 -30.97
CA GLY A 664 -13.68 -4.33 -29.57
C GLY A 664 -15.12 -4.25 -29.09
N GLU A 665 -16.04 -3.82 -29.98
CA GLU A 665 -17.47 -3.79 -29.70
C GLU A 665 -18.05 -5.19 -29.38
N GLU A 666 -17.71 -6.20 -30.18
CA GLU A 666 -18.14 -7.59 -29.93
C GLU A 666 -17.62 -8.07 -28.57
N LEU A 667 -16.33 -7.87 -28.29
CA LEU A 667 -15.72 -8.30 -27.04
C LEU A 667 -16.31 -7.60 -25.79
N MET A 668 -16.66 -6.32 -25.89
CA MET A 668 -17.25 -5.57 -24.78
C MET A 668 -18.75 -5.78 -24.63
N LYS A 669 -19.50 -6.07 -25.68
CA LYS A 669 -20.97 -6.27 -25.62
C LYS A 669 -21.37 -7.72 -25.47
N MET A 670 -20.71 -8.64 -26.20
CA MET A 670 -21.01 -10.08 -26.19
C MET A 670 -20.12 -10.82 -25.16
N GLY A 671 -18.86 -10.37 -24.98
CA GLY A 671 -17.92 -11.01 -24.08
C GLY A 671 -17.26 -12.27 -24.66
N ILE A 672 -16.65 -13.04 -23.78
CA ILE A 672 -16.01 -14.33 -24.08
C ILE A 672 -16.56 -15.42 -23.16
N ASN A 673 -16.61 -16.65 -23.70
CA ASN A 673 -17.05 -17.85 -22.97
C ASN A 673 -15.86 -18.79 -22.83
N VAL A 674 -15.50 -19.16 -21.62
CA VAL A 674 -14.49 -20.18 -21.36
C VAL A 674 -15.14 -21.43 -20.76
N ASN A 675 -14.71 -22.58 -21.24
CA ASN A 675 -15.18 -23.83 -20.70
C ASN A 675 -14.44 -24.14 -19.40
N ASP A 676 -15.18 -24.10 -18.30
CA ASP A 676 -14.70 -24.50 -16.97
C ASP A 676 -15.03 -25.97 -16.72
N SER A 677 -14.01 -26.78 -16.56
CA SER A 677 -14.17 -28.23 -16.37
C SER A 677 -13.68 -28.72 -15.01
N ALA A 678 -13.07 -27.89 -14.20
CA ALA A 678 -12.47 -28.28 -12.93
C ALA A 678 -12.45 -27.14 -11.90
N MET A 679 -12.58 -27.49 -10.64
CA MET A 679 -12.27 -26.58 -9.54
C MET A 679 -10.79 -26.14 -9.60
N PHE A 680 -10.52 -24.86 -9.35
CA PHE A 680 -9.19 -24.24 -9.48
C PHE A 680 -8.62 -24.32 -10.90
N ASP A 681 -9.45 -23.99 -11.89
CA ASP A 681 -9.01 -23.73 -13.25
C ASP A 681 -8.73 -22.24 -13.50
N SER A 682 -7.88 -21.94 -14.47
CA SER A 682 -7.48 -20.58 -14.77
C SER A 682 -7.18 -20.38 -16.25
N PHE A 683 -7.42 -19.16 -16.73
CA PHE A 683 -7.29 -18.80 -18.14
C PHE A 683 -6.58 -17.46 -18.26
N VAL A 684 -5.63 -17.39 -19.18
CA VAL A 684 -4.92 -16.16 -19.53
C VAL A 684 -5.08 -15.92 -21.02
N PHE A 685 -5.58 -14.74 -21.40
CA PHE A 685 -5.75 -14.36 -22.81
C PHE A 685 -4.93 -13.10 -23.13
N MET A 686 -4.16 -13.17 -24.17
CA MET A 686 -3.58 -12.01 -24.84
C MET A 686 -4.55 -11.49 -25.90
N ILE A 687 -4.80 -10.21 -25.91
CA ILE A 687 -5.62 -9.50 -26.88
C ILE A 687 -4.70 -8.54 -27.61
N THR A 688 -4.60 -8.65 -28.93
CA THR A 688 -3.69 -7.83 -29.74
C THR A 688 -4.42 -7.23 -30.90
N GLU A 689 -4.28 -5.90 -31.10
CA GLU A 689 -4.81 -5.18 -32.27
C GLU A 689 -4.28 -5.82 -33.55
N VAL A 690 -5.15 -5.98 -34.53
CA VAL A 690 -4.82 -6.42 -35.87
C VAL A 690 -5.34 -5.40 -36.88
N ASN A 691 -4.54 -5.15 -37.92
CA ASN A 691 -4.86 -4.18 -38.99
C ASN A 691 -6.03 -4.65 -39.85
#